data_7aa71a6268dbe9ea0bea2a6b3b66e280
#
_entry.id   7aa71a6268dbe9ea0bea2a6b3b66e280
#
_cell.length_a   1.000
_cell.length_b   1.000
_cell.length_c   1.000
_cell.angle_alpha   90.00
_cell.angle_beta   90.00
_cell.angle_gamma   90.00
#
_symmetry.space_group_name_H-M   'P 1'
#
loop_
_entity.id
_entity.type
_entity.pdbx_description
1 polymer ?
#
loop_
_entity_poly.entity_id
_entity_poly.type
_entity_poly.pdbx_seq_one_letter_code
_entity_poly.pdbx_strand_id
1 'polypeptide(L)'
;MDIPVHSIAALRKGYAEGRWSVKAVAEEVLVRAAAAETVDSAIWIARVAADQLLADAAALDAKGPAGLPLFGVPFAVKDNIDAAGLPTTAACPAFTYQPERSATAVERLRAAGALLVGKTNLDQFATGLVGVRSPYGAPRSPFDLRYVSGGSSSGSAVAVSRGLANFSLGTDTAGSGRVPAAFCNLIGLKPSRGLISATGVVAACQSLDCVSIFATNADDAAAALSAAAGFDAADAYSRAPLAPVDGPLPPAPTRFRFGLPRARDLVFFGDAEVEALFAQAVERMKRLGGEAVEVDLTPFFAVARLLYEGPWVAERTAAVGDFIAAHPGAADPTVESIIMKGREVAAPAAFDALHQLEGLRRECEPAWEAIDVLLAPTAPTAYTVEAVRADPLRLNANLGRYTNFVNLLDLAAVAVPAGFGASGRPAGVTLIGPTHSDRTLLALADALHRAGDATVGALGGLPLPPPGPRAGAWSGGGGVDLVVIGAHMRGLPLNRQLTGVGGRCVGVARTGPIYRLVALADLDPPKPGLVRAEKGGASIECEIWRLPTAAFGAFVASVEPPHAIGKVALDDGRWLPGFLCDAVAAAGQADIGAYGGWRNWLAAEAARGPQARARSVTPDADLQAFGVRADRPSGRGSQRARAARSDRQT
;
A
#
# COMPACT_ATOMS: atom_id res chain seq x y z
N MET A 1 10.07 7.97 36.23
CA MET A 1 10.59 8.75 35.06
C MET A 1 9.51 8.67 33.98
N ASP A 2 9.20 9.76 33.32
CA ASP A 2 8.20 9.71 32.23
C ASP A 2 8.90 9.27 30.93
N ILE A 3 9.01 7.96 30.75
CA ILE A 3 9.67 7.36 29.58
C ILE A 3 8.70 7.35 28.40
N PRO A 4 9.01 8.04 27.27
CA PRO A 4 8.08 8.22 26.16
C PRO A 4 8.05 6.97 25.23
N VAL A 5 7.51 5.86 25.73
CA VAL A 5 7.37 4.60 24.95
C VAL A 5 6.59 4.81 23.65
N HIS A 6 5.82 5.88 23.52
CA HIS A 6 5.00 6.21 22.35
C HIS A 6 5.75 6.91 21.20
N SER A 7 7.08 7.11 21.30
CA SER A 7 7.85 7.82 20.25
C SER A 7 9.26 7.28 20.13
N ILE A 8 9.57 6.68 19.00
CA ILE A 8 10.92 6.20 18.66
C ILE A 8 11.94 7.35 18.72
N ALA A 9 11.59 8.50 18.16
CA ALA A 9 12.48 9.66 18.15
C ALA A 9 12.81 10.14 19.57
N ALA A 10 11.81 10.19 20.46
CA ALA A 10 12.01 10.60 21.85
C ALA A 10 12.81 9.56 22.64
N LEU A 11 12.57 8.27 22.46
CA LEU A 11 13.37 7.19 23.06
C LEU A 11 14.83 7.31 22.63
N ARG A 12 15.09 7.38 21.32
CA ARG A 12 16.45 7.50 20.79
C ARG A 12 17.19 8.73 21.29
N LYS A 13 16.50 9.88 21.36
CA LYS A 13 17.06 11.10 21.95
C LYS A 13 17.45 10.88 23.41
N GLY A 14 16.60 10.23 24.21
CA GLY A 14 16.89 9.95 25.61
C GLY A 14 18.06 8.99 25.80
N TYR A 15 18.19 7.97 24.96
CA TYR A 15 19.38 7.09 24.95
C TYR A 15 20.66 7.87 24.61
N ALA A 16 20.63 8.70 23.57
CA ALA A 16 21.79 9.52 23.18
C ALA A 16 22.22 10.51 24.25
N GLU A 17 21.28 11.05 25.02
CA GLU A 17 21.52 11.99 26.13
C GLU A 17 21.81 11.27 27.47
N GLY A 18 21.77 9.94 27.50
CA GLY A 18 22.00 9.15 28.74
C GLY A 18 20.92 9.33 29.80
N ARG A 19 19.70 9.79 29.41
CA ARG A 19 18.58 9.98 30.35
C ARG A 19 18.03 8.68 30.88
N TRP A 20 18.05 7.62 30.09
CA TRP A 20 17.67 6.27 30.45
C TRP A 20 18.46 5.22 29.66
N SER A 21 18.49 3.99 30.18
CA SER A 21 19.00 2.81 29.49
C SER A 21 17.86 2.01 28.86
N VAL A 22 18.19 1.06 27.98
CA VAL A 22 17.20 0.10 27.44
C VAL A 22 16.58 -0.71 28.56
N LYS A 23 17.37 -1.08 29.60
CA LYS A 23 16.88 -1.75 30.79
C LYS A 23 15.81 -0.92 31.54
N ALA A 24 16.04 0.39 31.71
CA ALA A 24 15.06 1.26 32.36
C ALA A 24 13.75 1.36 31.53
N VAL A 25 13.83 1.35 30.20
CA VAL A 25 12.65 1.31 29.33
C VAL A 25 11.92 -0.03 29.48
N ALA A 26 12.65 -1.15 29.55
CA ALA A 26 12.06 -2.47 29.78
C ALA A 26 11.33 -2.56 31.13
N GLU A 27 11.93 -2.02 32.20
CA GLU A 27 11.32 -1.94 33.53
C GLU A 27 10.01 -1.12 33.49
N GLU A 28 10.00 0.01 32.81
CA GLU A 28 8.80 0.84 32.63
C GLU A 28 7.70 0.10 31.86
N VAL A 29 8.06 -0.63 30.80
CA VAL A 29 7.11 -1.45 30.02
C VAL A 29 6.49 -2.54 30.89
N LEU A 30 7.28 -3.21 31.74
CA LEU A 30 6.77 -4.22 32.68
C LEU A 30 5.76 -3.60 33.68
N VAL A 31 6.06 -2.43 34.23
CA VAL A 31 5.15 -1.70 35.15
C VAL A 31 3.86 -1.34 34.45
N ARG A 32 3.93 -0.77 33.25
CA ARG A 32 2.73 -0.42 32.46
C ARG A 32 1.91 -1.65 32.08
N ALA A 33 2.55 -2.74 31.67
CA ALA A 33 1.87 -3.99 31.33
C ALA A 33 1.12 -4.56 32.52
N ALA A 34 1.73 -4.60 33.71
CA ALA A 34 1.07 -5.06 34.94
C ALA A 34 -0.14 -4.17 35.30
N ALA A 35 -0.02 -2.85 35.20
CA ALA A 35 -1.13 -1.94 35.43
C ALA A 35 -2.26 -2.13 34.40
N ALA A 36 -1.94 -2.32 33.13
CA ALA A 36 -2.93 -2.53 32.07
C ALA A 36 -3.71 -3.84 32.25
N GLU A 37 -3.05 -4.91 32.70
CA GLU A 37 -3.69 -6.21 32.94
C GLU A 37 -4.75 -6.17 34.05
N THR A 38 -4.66 -5.24 35.00
CA THR A 38 -5.72 -5.03 36.01
C THR A 38 -6.99 -4.45 35.40
N VAL A 39 -6.89 -3.77 34.25
CA VAL A 39 -8.02 -3.13 33.54
C VAL A 39 -8.54 -4.05 32.42
N ASP A 40 -7.64 -4.67 31.67
CA ASP A 40 -7.94 -5.54 30.55
C ASP A 40 -6.86 -6.63 30.42
N SER A 41 -7.15 -7.79 31.00
CA SER A 41 -6.25 -8.94 31.00
C SER A 41 -6.16 -9.63 29.62
N ALA A 42 -7.02 -9.27 28.67
CA ALA A 42 -7.12 -9.93 27.38
C ALA A 42 -6.14 -9.41 26.32
N ILE A 43 -5.31 -8.42 26.62
CA ILE A 43 -4.38 -7.80 25.64
C ILE A 43 -3.34 -8.81 25.14
N TRP A 44 -2.81 -9.64 26.02
CA TRP A 44 -1.71 -10.56 25.75
C TRP A 44 -2.16 -12.01 25.74
N ILE A 45 -1.56 -12.83 24.86
CA ILE A 45 -1.60 -14.30 24.94
C ILE A 45 -0.36 -14.81 25.66
N ALA A 46 0.82 -14.24 25.35
CA ALA A 46 2.06 -14.55 26.01
C ALA A 46 2.95 -13.31 26.10
N ARG A 47 3.63 -13.12 27.22
CA ARG A 47 4.66 -12.09 27.37
C ARG A 47 6.03 -12.72 27.50
N VAL A 48 7.06 -12.01 27.06
CA VAL A 48 8.44 -12.36 27.41
C VAL A 48 8.57 -12.31 28.94
N ALA A 49 9.16 -13.34 29.54
CA ALA A 49 9.38 -13.38 30.98
C ALA A 49 10.21 -12.14 31.43
N ALA A 50 9.89 -11.58 32.60
CA ALA A 50 10.49 -10.32 33.03
C ALA A 50 12.03 -10.39 33.11
N ASP A 51 12.57 -11.48 33.63
CA ASP A 51 14.01 -11.72 33.71
C ASP A 51 14.67 -11.82 32.32
N GLN A 52 14.02 -12.49 31.37
CA GLN A 52 14.50 -12.57 29.98
C GLN A 52 14.43 -11.19 29.28
N LEU A 53 13.34 -10.45 29.46
CA LEU A 53 13.20 -9.10 28.88
C LEU A 53 14.29 -8.15 29.39
N LEU A 54 14.58 -8.22 30.69
CA LEU A 54 15.64 -7.41 31.31
C LEU A 54 17.04 -7.87 30.88
N ALA A 55 17.24 -9.16 30.65
CA ALA A 55 18.50 -9.68 30.12
C ALA A 55 18.73 -9.24 28.68
N ASP A 56 17.69 -9.33 27.81
CA ASP A 56 17.75 -8.85 26.43
C ASP A 56 18.03 -7.33 26.37
N ALA A 57 17.40 -6.56 27.26
CA ALA A 57 17.60 -5.12 27.36
C ALA A 57 19.04 -4.78 27.80
N ALA A 58 19.59 -5.50 28.79
CA ALA A 58 20.97 -5.33 29.23
C ALA A 58 21.99 -5.71 28.13
N ALA A 59 21.69 -6.72 27.33
CA ALA A 59 22.53 -7.10 26.18
C ALA A 59 22.54 -5.98 25.11
N LEU A 60 21.41 -5.32 24.87
CA LEU A 60 21.34 -4.17 23.98
C LEU A 60 22.12 -2.98 24.56
N ASP A 61 21.97 -2.67 25.85
CA ASP A 61 22.75 -1.61 26.52
C ASP A 61 24.27 -1.85 26.37
N ALA A 62 24.72 -3.09 26.53
CA ALA A 62 26.14 -3.45 26.36
C ALA A 62 26.61 -3.33 24.89
N LYS A 63 25.75 -3.61 23.91
CA LYS A 63 26.04 -3.50 22.49
C LYS A 63 26.09 -2.04 22.01
N GLY A 64 25.29 -1.17 22.59
CA GLY A 64 25.16 0.23 22.19
C GLY A 64 24.35 0.43 20.91
N PRO A 65 24.01 1.69 20.59
CA PRO A 65 23.06 2.06 19.53
C PRO A 65 23.65 2.04 18.10
N ALA A 66 24.97 1.84 17.93
CA ALA A 66 25.62 1.95 16.62
C ALA A 66 25.09 0.91 15.62
N GLY A 67 24.59 1.37 14.47
CA GLY A 67 24.01 0.52 13.42
C GLY A 67 22.64 -0.08 13.76
N LEU A 68 22.01 0.32 14.86
CA LEU A 68 20.71 -0.20 15.32
C LEU A 68 19.64 0.89 15.26
N PRO A 69 18.91 1.02 14.13
CA PRO A 69 17.92 2.09 13.95
C PRO A 69 16.75 2.03 14.94
N LEU A 70 16.44 0.85 15.48
CA LEU A 70 15.40 0.61 16.49
C LEU A 70 15.98 0.24 17.85
N PHE A 71 17.20 0.68 18.17
CA PHE A 71 17.86 0.40 19.44
C PHE A 71 16.96 0.59 20.65
N GLY A 72 16.69 -0.49 21.38
CA GLY A 72 15.90 -0.49 22.61
C GLY A 72 14.43 -0.10 22.43
N VAL A 73 13.89 -0.08 21.22
CA VAL A 73 12.47 0.25 20.96
C VAL A 73 11.60 -0.95 21.30
N PRO A 74 10.65 -0.85 22.26
CA PRO A 74 9.77 -1.95 22.61
C PRO A 74 8.75 -2.21 21.49
N PHE A 75 8.57 -3.46 21.08
CA PHE A 75 7.52 -3.85 20.14
C PHE A 75 6.82 -5.13 20.56
N ALA A 76 5.57 -5.29 20.08
CA ALA A 76 4.76 -6.47 20.27
C ALA A 76 4.42 -7.12 18.93
N VAL A 77 4.03 -8.38 18.94
CA VAL A 77 3.61 -9.11 17.74
C VAL A 77 2.30 -9.84 17.97
N LYS A 78 1.43 -9.85 16.97
CA LYS A 78 0.20 -10.64 16.98
C LYS A 78 0.52 -12.12 17.08
N ASP A 79 -0.28 -12.88 17.83
CA ASP A 79 0.06 -14.26 18.16
C ASP A 79 -0.03 -15.27 17.00
N ASN A 80 -0.45 -14.85 15.82
CA ASN A 80 -0.27 -15.65 14.60
C ASN A 80 1.07 -15.40 13.87
N ILE A 81 1.99 -14.61 14.46
CA ILE A 81 3.33 -14.33 13.92
C ILE A 81 4.35 -15.01 14.84
N ASP A 82 5.18 -15.86 14.30
CA ASP A 82 6.18 -16.63 15.05
C ASP A 82 7.25 -15.72 15.68
N ALA A 83 7.51 -16.00 16.95
CA ALA A 83 8.61 -15.39 17.70
C ALA A 83 9.31 -16.48 18.52
N ALA A 84 10.51 -16.86 18.14
CA ALA A 84 11.29 -17.88 18.83
C ALA A 84 11.44 -17.53 20.32
N GLY A 85 11.21 -18.54 21.18
CA GLY A 85 11.17 -18.40 22.63
C GLY A 85 9.77 -18.13 23.21
N LEU A 86 8.75 -17.90 22.37
CA LEU A 86 7.35 -17.77 22.76
C LEU A 86 6.46 -18.72 21.95
N PRO A 87 5.40 -19.30 22.55
CA PRO A 87 4.47 -20.14 21.81
C PRO A 87 3.71 -19.35 20.75
N THR A 88 3.30 -20.02 19.68
CA THR A 88 2.33 -19.52 18.71
C THR A 88 1.04 -20.33 18.84
N THR A 89 -0.09 -19.65 19.05
CA THR A 89 -1.39 -20.30 19.24
C THR A 89 -2.42 -19.86 18.20
N ALA A 90 -2.21 -18.75 17.51
CA ALA A 90 -3.21 -18.08 16.68
C ALA A 90 -4.57 -17.89 17.40
N ALA A 91 -4.53 -17.62 18.71
CA ALA A 91 -5.66 -17.58 19.64
C ALA A 91 -6.45 -18.91 19.75
N CYS A 92 -5.83 -20.06 19.42
CA CYS A 92 -6.42 -21.38 19.64
C CYS A 92 -5.47 -22.22 20.53
N PRO A 93 -5.79 -22.45 21.82
CA PRO A 93 -4.91 -23.19 22.73
C PRO A 93 -4.52 -24.58 22.22
N ALA A 94 -5.43 -25.27 21.54
CA ALA A 94 -5.17 -26.60 20.97
C ALA A 94 -4.20 -26.57 19.76
N PHE A 95 -4.02 -25.41 19.13
CA PHE A 95 -3.11 -25.21 17.99
C PHE A 95 -1.67 -24.88 18.43
N THR A 96 -1.40 -24.77 19.73
CA THR A 96 -0.12 -24.31 20.26
C THR A 96 1.07 -25.10 19.75
N TYR A 97 2.08 -24.40 19.27
CA TYR A 97 3.41 -24.93 18.95
C TYR A 97 4.51 -23.94 19.36
N GLN A 98 5.74 -24.45 19.49
CA GLN A 98 6.93 -23.64 19.75
C GLN A 98 7.69 -23.45 18.43
N PRO A 99 7.75 -22.22 17.88
CA PRO A 99 8.50 -21.98 16.66
C PRO A 99 10.01 -22.10 16.92
N GLU A 100 10.72 -22.85 16.08
CA GLU A 100 12.18 -22.99 16.13
C GLU A 100 12.88 -21.68 15.72
N ARG A 101 12.24 -20.90 14.85
CA ARG A 101 12.72 -19.62 14.34
C ARG A 101 11.62 -18.58 14.40
N SER A 102 12.02 -17.33 14.55
CA SER A 102 11.07 -16.22 14.41
C SER A 102 10.67 -16.02 12.95
N ALA A 103 9.49 -15.43 12.74
CA ALA A 103 9.10 -14.89 11.44
C ALA A 103 10.14 -13.90 10.92
N THR A 104 10.38 -13.88 9.61
CA THR A 104 11.39 -13.00 8.99
C THR A 104 11.22 -11.54 9.41
N ALA A 105 9.99 -11.04 9.51
CA ALA A 105 9.70 -9.68 9.97
C ALA A 105 10.21 -9.44 11.41
N VAL A 106 10.03 -10.42 12.30
CA VAL A 106 10.48 -10.35 13.71
C VAL A 106 12.01 -10.42 13.80
N GLU A 107 12.65 -11.31 13.03
CA GLU A 107 14.11 -11.42 12.97
C GLU A 107 14.74 -10.07 12.53
N ARG A 108 14.19 -9.45 11.50
CA ARG A 108 14.67 -8.15 11.00
C ARG A 108 14.53 -7.03 12.02
N LEU A 109 13.38 -6.96 12.71
CA LEU A 109 13.17 -5.95 13.76
C LEU A 109 14.13 -6.15 14.94
N ARG A 110 14.35 -7.38 15.39
CA ARG A 110 15.36 -7.69 16.42
C ARG A 110 16.78 -7.36 15.96
N ALA A 111 17.10 -7.67 14.70
CA ALA A 111 18.41 -7.31 14.11
C ALA A 111 18.62 -5.79 14.05
N ALA A 112 17.54 -5.01 13.87
CA ALA A 112 17.54 -3.55 13.95
C ALA A 112 17.62 -3.00 15.39
N GLY A 113 17.62 -3.86 16.40
CA GLY A 113 17.76 -3.50 17.82
C GLY A 113 16.43 -3.32 18.55
N ALA A 114 15.29 -3.68 17.98
CA ALA A 114 14.00 -3.62 18.66
C ALA A 114 13.88 -4.70 19.75
N LEU A 115 13.21 -4.36 20.85
CA LEU A 115 13.01 -5.21 22.03
C LEU A 115 11.61 -5.82 22.01
N LEU A 116 11.50 -7.13 21.80
CA LEU A 116 10.22 -7.85 21.81
C LEU A 116 9.67 -7.95 23.23
N VAL A 117 8.41 -7.51 23.44
CA VAL A 117 7.76 -7.56 24.76
C VAL A 117 6.74 -8.68 24.91
N GLY A 118 6.18 -9.19 23.82
CA GLY A 118 5.23 -10.30 23.89
C GLY A 118 4.37 -10.50 22.65
N LYS A 119 3.48 -11.50 22.76
CA LYS A 119 2.53 -11.95 21.76
C LYS A 119 1.12 -11.47 22.14
N THR A 120 0.47 -10.74 21.26
CA THR A 120 -0.81 -10.10 21.52
C THR A 120 -2.00 -10.93 21.04
N ASN A 121 -3.13 -10.77 21.69
CA ASN A 121 -4.39 -11.44 21.38
C ASN A 121 -4.98 -11.00 20.03
N LEU A 122 -5.85 -11.86 19.46
CA LEU A 122 -6.44 -11.67 18.14
C LEU A 122 -7.80 -12.40 18.03
N ASP A 123 -8.62 -12.06 17.03
CA ASP A 123 -9.66 -12.99 16.58
C ASP A 123 -9.00 -14.26 16.05
N GLN A 124 -9.45 -15.40 16.52
CA GLN A 124 -8.85 -16.71 16.28
C GLN A 124 -8.60 -16.98 14.78
N PHE A 125 -7.40 -17.50 14.45
CA PHE A 125 -6.92 -17.71 13.08
C PHE A 125 -7.07 -16.47 12.18
N ALA A 126 -6.93 -15.28 12.76
CA ALA A 126 -7.10 -14.00 12.09
C ALA A 126 -8.45 -13.84 11.36
N THR A 127 -9.51 -14.54 11.85
CA THR A 127 -10.83 -14.58 11.23
C THR A 127 -11.83 -13.71 11.97
N GLY A 128 -11.81 -12.42 11.65
CA GLY A 128 -12.71 -11.39 12.20
C GLY A 128 -12.15 -9.98 12.07
N LEU A 129 -13.03 -8.99 12.36
CA LEU A 129 -12.70 -7.57 12.45
C LEU A 129 -13.17 -6.97 13.79
N VAL A 130 -13.51 -7.81 14.75
CA VAL A 130 -14.22 -7.43 15.97
C VAL A 130 -13.39 -7.56 17.25
N GLY A 131 -12.38 -8.46 17.29
CA GLY A 131 -11.53 -8.67 18.47
C GLY A 131 -12.21 -9.40 19.62
N VAL A 132 -13.30 -10.14 19.36
CA VAL A 132 -14.04 -10.85 20.42
C VAL A 132 -14.03 -12.37 20.27
N ARG A 133 -13.40 -12.90 19.21
CA ARG A 133 -13.38 -14.33 18.86
C ARG A 133 -12.10 -14.98 19.39
N SER A 134 -11.92 -14.95 20.71
CA SER A 134 -10.74 -15.51 21.35
C SER A 134 -11.08 -16.09 22.72
N PRO A 135 -10.62 -17.32 23.04
CA PRO A 135 -10.77 -17.92 24.37
C PRO A 135 -9.92 -17.22 25.43
N TYR A 136 -8.92 -16.43 25.03
CA TYR A 136 -8.11 -15.59 25.93
C TYR A 136 -8.81 -14.30 26.36
N GLY A 137 -10.09 -14.11 25.99
CA GLY A 137 -10.88 -12.92 26.25
C GLY A 137 -10.89 -11.95 25.06
N ALA A 138 -11.63 -10.85 25.22
CA ALA A 138 -11.80 -9.84 24.20
C ALA A 138 -11.06 -8.54 24.63
N PRO A 139 -9.93 -8.17 24.00
CA PRO A 139 -9.35 -6.86 24.20
C PRO A 139 -10.36 -5.77 23.85
N ARG A 140 -10.57 -4.82 24.76
CA ARG A 140 -11.62 -3.82 24.63
C ARG A 140 -11.07 -2.49 24.17
N SER A 141 -11.93 -1.64 23.61
CA SER A 141 -11.55 -0.27 23.30
C SER A 141 -10.96 0.43 24.54
N PRO A 142 -9.77 1.02 24.45
CA PRO A 142 -9.15 1.70 25.59
C PRO A 142 -9.89 3.00 25.98
N PHE A 143 -10.85 3.46 25.16
CA PHE A 143 -11.64 4.67 25.38
C PHE A 143 -13.01 4.39 26.01
N ASP A 144 -13.58 3.20 25.73
CA ASP A 144 -14.83 2.74 26.33
C ASP A 144 -14.85 1.20 26.35
N LEU A 145 -14.69 0.63 27.53
CA LEU A 145 -14.59 -0.82 27.73
C LEU A 145 -15.85 -1.62 27.32
N ARG A 146 -16.96 -0.96 27.01
CA ARG A 146 -18.15 -1.62 26.46
C ARG A 146 -17.97 -1.97 24.99
N TYR A 147 -17.12 -1.25 24.28
CA TYR A 147 -16.93 -1.37 22.83
C TYR A 147 -15.76 -2.29 22.48
N VAL A 148 -15.86 -2.86 21.26
CA VAL A 148 -14.78 -3.64 20.68
C VAL A 148 -13.58 -2.75 20.36
N SER A 149 -12.36 -3.32 20.47
CA SER A 149 -11.13 -2.66 19.99
C SER A 149 -10.92 -2.81 18.48
N GLY A 150 -11.83 -3.53 17.80
CA GLY A 150 -11.59 -4.01 16.44
C GLY A 150 -10.69 -5.23 16.40
N GLY A 151 -10.64 -5.87 15.24
CA GLY A 151 -9.89 -7.10 15.00
C GLY A 151 -9.44 -7.24 13.53
N SER A 152 -8.77 -8.31 13.21
CA SER A 152 -8.40 -9.41 14.10
C SER A 152 -7.19 -9.08 14.98
N SER A 153 -6.41 -8.00 14.75
CA SER A 153 -5.21 -7.62 15.51
C SER A 153 -5.55 -6.79 16.75
N SER A 154 -6.52 -7.24 17.55
CA SER A 154 -7.11 -6.49 18.67
C SER A 154 -6.09 -6.14 19.75
N GLY A 155 -5.37 -7.13 20.27
CA GLY A 155 -4.36 -6.91 21.30
C GLY A 155 -3.19 -6.06 20.83
N SER A 156 -2.80 -6.16 19.54
CA SER A 156 -1.74 -5.35 18.93
C SER A 156 -2.08 -3.86 18.98
N ALA A 157 -3.29 -3.49 18.57
CA ALA A 157 -3.73 -2.11 18.61
C ALA A 157 -3.86 -1.59 20.05
N VAL A 158 -4.48 -2.36 20.96
CA VAL A 158 -4.64 -1.94 22.37
C VAL A 158 -3.29 -1.78 23.05
N ALA A 159 -2.32 -2.68 22.82
CA ALA A 159 -0.99 -2.59 23.43
C ALA A 159 -0.28 -1.28 23.04
N VAL A 160 -0.31 -0.89 21.77
CA VAL A 160 0.28 0.37 21.30
C VAL A 160 -0.50 1.57 21.83
N SER A 161 -1.83 1.54 21.76
CA SER A 161 -2.68 2.64 22.22
C SER A 161 -2.49 2.96 23.71
N ARG A 162 -2.22 1.96 24.53
CA ARG A 162 -1.95 2.10 25.97
C ARG A 162 -0.46 2.32 26.31
N GLY A 163 0.42 2.44 25.30
CA GLY A 163 1.85 2.66 25.52
C GLY A 163 2.58 1.48 26.16
N LEU A 164 2.11 0.25 25.91
CA LEU A 164 2.75 -0.99 26.38
C LEU A 164 3.85 -1.45 25.40
N ALA A 165 3.81 -0.95 24.18
CA ALA A 165 4.82 -1.08 23.14
C ALA A 165 4.80 0.20 22.31
N ASN A 166 5.93 0.53 21.65
CA ASN A 166 5.99 1.69 20.76
C ASN A 166 5.24 1.42 19.46
N PHE A 167 5.45 0.24 18.90
CA PHE A 167 4.71 -0.25 17.74
C PHE A 167 4.41 -1.75 17.92
N SER A 168 3.50 -2.24 17.10
CA SER A 168 3.19 -3.69 17.07
C SER A 168 3.01 -4.18 15.65
N LEU A 169 3.41 -5.43 15.41
CA LEU A 169 3.02 -6.15 14.21
C LEU A 169 1.64 -6.77 14.40
N GLY A 170 0.83 -6.62 13.37
CA GLY A 170 -0.40 -7.39 13.16
C GLY A 170 -0.39 -8.07 11.81
N THR A 171 -1.56 -8.57 11.40
CA THR A 171 -1.79 -9.03 10.03
C THR A 171 -3.04 -8.35 9.48
N ASP A 172 -3.07 -8.10 8.18
CA ASP A 172 -4.22 -7.54 7.48
C ASP A 172 -4.52 -8.36 6.21
N THR A 173 -5.63 -9.05 6.23
CA THR A 173 -6.18 -9.82 5.09
C THR A 173 -7.40 -9.10 4.52
N ALA A 174 -8.18 -8.43 5.41
CA ALA A 174 -9.48 -7.85 5.11
C ALA A 174 -9.69 -6.48 5.76
N GLY A 175 -8.71 -5.99 6.54
CA GLY A 175 -8.84 -4.77 7.32
C GLY A 175 -8.29 -4.90 8.74
N SER A 176 -7.73 -6.07 9.10
CA SER A 176 -7.28 -6.37 10.46
C SER A 176 -6.06 -5.56 10.93
N GLY A 177 -5.40 -4.82 10.04
CA GLY A 177 -4.36 -3.83 10.36
C GLY A 177 -4.91 -2.40 10.42
N ARG A 178 -6.15 -2.18 9.97
CA ARG A 178 -6.76 -0.85 9.81
C ARG A 178 -7.91 -0.61 10.78
N VAL A 179 -8.88 -1.52 10.87
CA VAL A 179 -10.05 -1.38 11.75
C VAL A 179 -9.64 -1.21 13.21
N PRO A 180 -8.76 -2.06 13.80
CA PRO A 180 -8.31 -1.87 15.17
C PRO A 180 -7.54 -0.55 15.37
N ALA A 181 -6.77 -0.10 14.38
CA ALA A 181 -6.07 1.18 14.45
C ALA A 181 -7.06 2.34 14.59
N ALA A 182 -8.14 2.36 13.80
CA ALA A 182 -9.18 3.37 13.86
C ALA A 182 -9.88 3.44 15.23
N PHE A 183 -10.16 2.27 15.83
CA PHE A 183 -10.84 2.20 17.13
C PHE A 183 -9.90 2.45 18.32
N CYS A 184 -8.59 2.41 18.09
CA CYS A 184 -7.57 2.62 19.11
C CYS A 184 -6.77 3.94 18.93
N ASN A 185 -7.23 4.86 18.05
CA ASN A 185 -6.60 6.16 17.78
C ASN A 185 -5.13 6.01 17.35
N LEU A 186 -4.87 5.18 16.34
CA LEU A 186 -3.53 4.83 15.86
C LEU A 186 -3.41 4.99 14.35
N ILE A 187 -2.16 5.12 13.90
CA ILE A 187 -1.78 4.82 12.52
C ILE A 187 -1.75 3.30 12.35
N GLY A 188 -2.50 2.80 11.36
CA GLY A 188 -2.50 1.39 10.97
C GLY A 188 -2.04 1.24 9.53
N LEU A 189 -0.79 0.80 9.32
CA LEU A 189 -0.24 0.58 7.99
C LEU A 189 -0.52 -0.84 7.53
N LYS A 190 -1.30 -1.00 6.47
CA LYS A 190 -1.31 -2.19 5.62
C LYS A 190 -0.35 -1.94 4.45
N PRO A 191 0.86 -2.48 4.48
CA PRO A 191 1.81 -2.23 3.40
C PRO A 191 1.37 -2.92 2.10
N SER A 192 2.00 -2.56 1.01
CA SER A 192 1.93 -3.31 -0.25
C SER A 192 2.23 -4.77 0.01
N ARG A 193 1.42 -5.68 -0.57
CA ARG A 193 1.56 -7.12 -0.34
C ARG A 193 2.98 -7.60 -0.70
N GLY A 194 3.55 -8.45 0.15
CA GLY A 194 4.88 -9.02 -0.04
C GLY A 194 6.05 -8.05 0.19
N LEU A 195 5.79 -6.79 0.59
CA LEU A 195 6.85 -5.85 0.96
C LEU A 195 7.47 -6.21 2.33
N ILE A 196 6.67 -6.72 3.26
CA ILE A 196 7.09 -7.40 4.48
C ILE A 196 6.80 -8.88 4.28
N SER A 197 7.78 -9.73 4.49
CA SER A 197 7.63 -11.19 4.36
C SER A 197 6.60 -11.75 5.34
N ALA A 198 5.80 -12.69 4.86
CA ALA A 198 4.86 -13.49 5.64
C ALA A 198 5.43 -14.85 6.08
N THR A 199 6.74 -15.12 5.87
CA THR A 199 7.40 -16.33 6.40
C THR A 199 7.30 -16.35 7.93
N GLY A 200 6.79 -17.45 8.48
CA GLY A 200 6.56 -17.61 9.93
C GLY A 200 5.26 -16.95 10.41
N VAL A 201 4.28 -16.74 9.51
CA VAL A 201 2.93 -16.28 9.84
C VAL A 201 1.94 -17.41 9.62
N VAL A 202 1.12 -17.72 10.64
CA VAL A 202 -0.05 -18.59 10.47
C VAL A 202 -1.05 -17.88 9.58
N ALA A 203 -1.25 -18.40 8.37
CA ALA A 203 -2.01 -17.73 7.33
C ALA A 203 -3.50 -17.72 7.62
N ALA A 204 -4.16 -16.63 7.22
CA ALA A 204 -5.61 -16.59 7.05
C ALA A 204 -5.98 -16.80 5.57
N CYS A 205 -5.46 -15.98 4.66
CA CYS A 205 -5.48 -16.18 3.22
C CYS A 205 -4.08 -15.85 2.70
N GLN A 206 -3.26 -16.87 2.48
CA GLN A 206 -1.84 -16.71 2.15
C GLN A 206 -1.60 -15.80 0.95
N SER A 207 -2.50 -15.85 -0.05
CA SER A 207 -2.42 -15.01 -1.24
C SER A 207 -2.73 -13.52 -0.99
N LEU A 208 -3.32 -13.17 0.17
CA LEU A 208 -3.78 -11.83 0.51
C LEU A 208 -3.13 -11.24 1.76
N ASP A 209 -2.61 -12.08 2.64
CA ASP A 209 -2.10 -11.66 3.95
C ASP A 209 -0.96 -10.64 3.83
N CYS A 210 -1.04 -9.59 4.64
CA CYS A 210 0.03 -8.63 4.81
C CYS A 210 0.38 -8.52 6.30
N VAL A 211 1.65 -8.56 6.65
CA VAL A 211 2.09 -8.13 7.97
C VAL A 211 1.87 -6.63 8.07
N SER A 212 1.06 -6.19 9.03
CA SER A 212 0.68 -4.79 9.24
C SER A 212 1.38 -4.19 10.45
N ILE A 213 1.44 -2.86 10.50
CA ILE A 213 2.12 -2.12 11.56
C ILE A 213 1.13 -1.18 12.24
N PHE A 214 1.08 -1.23 13.57
CA PHE A 214 0.39 -0.26 14.42
C PHE A 214 1.41 0.64 15.09
N ALA A 215 1.22 1.94 15.00
CA ALA A 215 2.05 2.93 15.67
C ALA A 215 1.21 4.16 16.04
N THR A 216 1.70 4.98 16.96
CA THR A 216 0.99 6.21 17.39
C THR A 216 1.12 7.34 16.37
N ASN A 217 2.10 7.29 15.49
CA ASN A 217 2.39 8.30 14.48
C ASN A 217 3.01 7.68 13.22
N ALA A 218 2.98 8.41 12.11
CA ALA A 218 3.44 7.91 10.82
C ALA A 218 4.96 7.74 10.72
N ASP A 219 5.75 8.52 11.45
CA ASP A 219 7.21 8.41 11.46
C ASP A 219 7.65 7.10 12.11
N ASP A 220 7.01 6.70 13.22
CA ASP A 220 7.29 5.42 13.89
C ASP A 220 6.84 4.24 13.04
N ALA A 221 5.67 4.34 12.36
CA ALA A 221 5.23 3.34 11.40
C ALA A 221 6.22 3.18 10.24
N ALA A 222 6.78 4.29 9.73
CA ALA A 222 7.80 4.28 8.67
C ALA A 222 9.12 3.66 9.14
N ALA A 223 9.54 3.93 10.38
CA ALA A 223 10.74 3.34 10.95
C ALA A 223 10.61 1.81 11.11
N ALA A 224 9.45 1.34 11.58
CA ALA A 224 9.14 -0.08 11.68
C ALA A 224 9.07 -0.75 10.28
N LEU A 225 8.43 -0.09 9.30
CA LEU A 225 8.39 -0.56 7.90
C LEU A 225 9.80 -0.68 7.32
N SER A 226 10.63 0.34 7.51
CA SER A 226 12.01 0.37 7.01
C SER A 226 12.83 -0.82 7.52
N ALA A 227 12.65 -1.18 8.80
CA ALA A 227 13.38 -2.29 9.40
C ALA A 227 12.82 -3.68 9.02
N ALA A 228 11.49 -3.80 8.81
CA ALA A 228 10.83 -5.08 8.54
C ALA A 228 10.79 -5.45 7.05
N ALA A 229 10.77 -4.44 6.15
CA ALA A 229 10.61 -4.64 4.71
C ALA A 229 11.85 -5.25 4.04
N GLY A 230 11.62 -5.90 2.90
CA GLY A 230 12.67 -6.44 2.03
C GLY A 230 12.28 -7.79 1.44
N PHE A 231 12.96 -8.16 0.37
CA PHE A 231 12.74 -9.44 -0.31
C PHE A 231 13.14 -10.63 0.59
N ASP A 232 12.31 -11.67 0.55
CA ASP A 232 12.55 -12.95 1.22
C ASP A 232 12.27 -14.08 0.23
N ALA A 233 13.31 -14.84 -0.13
CA ALA A 233 13.19 -15.93 -1.10
C ALA A 233 12.36 -17.12 -0.56
N ALA A 234 12.13 -17.20 0.75
CA ALA A 234 11.31 -18.25 1.38
C ALA A 234 9.80 -17.94 1.31
N ASP A 235 9.42 -16.71 1.03
CA ASP A 235 8.03 -16.29 0.87
C ASP A 235 7.68 -16.16 -0.61
N ALA A 236 6.79 -17.03 -1.10
CA ALA A 236 6.34 -17.05 -2.49
C ALA A 236 5.67 -15.74 -2.95
N TYR A 237 5.14 -14.94 -2.01
CA TYR A 237 4.50 -13.66 -2.29
C TYR A 237 5.39 -12.46 -2.00
N SER A 238 6.63 -12.68 -1.53
CA SER A 238 7.56 -11.59 -1.25
C SER A 238 7.97 -10.85 -2.52
N ARG A 239 8.06 -9.54 -2.40
CA ARG A 239 8.47 -8.63 -3.48
C ARG A 239 9.58 -7.71 -3.02
N ALA A 240 10.56 -7.49 -3.91
CA ALA A 240 11.57 -6.47 -3.66
C ALA A 240 10.92 -5.07 -3.67
N PRO A 241 11.30 -4.17 -2.76
CA PRO A 241 10.89 -2.77 -2.84
C PRO A 241 11.32 -2.14 -4.17
N LEU A 242 10.40 -1.48 -4.87
CA LEU A 242 10.72 -0.75 -6.11
C LEU A 242 11.49 0.55 -5.85
N ALA A 243 11.45 1.06 -4.62
CA ALA A 243 12.19 2.23 -4.17
C ALA A 243 12.68 1.99 -2.73
N PRO A 244 13.73 2.69 -2.27
CA PRO A 244 14.18 2.61 -0.89
C PRO A 244 13.03 2.86 0.09
N VAL A 245 12.84 1.95 1.05
CA VAL A 245 11.84 2.07 2.12
C VAL A 245 12.44 2.71 3.37
N ASP A 246 13.75 2.87 3.42
CA ASP A 246 14.54 3.48 4.49
C ASP A 246 14.60 5.01 4.39
N GLY A 247 15.11 5.64 5.44
CA GLY A 247 15.28 7.09 5.55
C GLY A 247 14.00 7.85 5.88
N PRO A 248 14.09 9.20 5.97
CA PRO A 248 12.98 10.09 6.32
C PRO A 248 11.81 9.96 5.34
N LEU A 249 10.57 10.12 5.83
CA LEU A 249 9.40 10.19 4.97
C LEU A 249 9.55 11.33 3.93
N PRO A 250 9.01 11.18 2.71
CA PRO A 250 8.92 12.30 1.79
C PRO A 250 8.01 13.40 2.36
N PRO A 251 8.12 14.65 1.90
CA PRO A 251 7.11 15.65 2.21
C PRO A 251 5.75 15.18 1.68
N ALA A 252 4.69 15.50 2.40
CA ALA A 252 3.33 15.27 1.90
C ALA A 252 3.12 16.03 0.58
N PRO A 253 2.40 15.47 -0.39
CA PRO A 253 2.05 16.18 -1.62
C PRO A 253 1.20 17.41 -1.30
N THR A 254 1.54 18.56 -1.88
CA THR A 254 0.82 19.84 -1.70
C THR A 254 -0.28 20.06 -2.74
N ARG A 255 -0.33 19.23 -3.78
CA ARG A 255 -1.39 19.15 -4.78
C ARG A 255 -1.60 17.71 -5.15
N PHE A 256 -2.80 17.21 -4.99
CA PHE A 256 -3.17 15.83 -5.30
C PHE A 256 -4.69 15.74 -5.49
N ARG A 257 -5.15 14.72 -6.19
CA ARG A 257 -6.56 14.40 -6.35
C ARG A 257 -6.89 13.25 -5.42
N PHE A 258 -7.91 13.42 -4.60
CA PHE A 258 -8.35 12.33 -3.75
C PHE A 258 -9.77 11.88 -4.12
N GLY A 259 -9.94 10.58 -4.23
CA GLY A 259 -11.24 9.97 -4.44
C GLY A 259 -12.11 10.12 -3.20
N LEU A 260 -13.32 10.60 -3.41
CA LEU A 260 -14.37 10.65 -2.41
C LEU A 260 -15.50 9.71 -2.86
N PRO A 261 -15.89 8.71 -2.05
CA PRO A 261 -17.02 7.85 -2.38
C PRO A 261 -18.28 8.68 -2.64
N ARG A 262 -19.10 8.26 -3.59
CA ARG A 262 -20.41 8.87 -3.83
C ARG A 262 -21.27 8.82 -2.57
N ALA A 263 -22.15 9.78 -2.38
CA ALA A 263 -23.04 9.85 -1.22
C ALA A 263 -23.83 8.53 -0.99
N ARG A 264 -24.29 7.88 -2.05
CA ARG A 264 -25.00 6.58 -1.98
C ARG A 264 -24.11 5.41 -1.51
N ASP A 265 -22.81 5.53 -1.64
CA ASP A 265 -21.82 4.51 -1.25
C ASP A 265 -21.38 4.66 0.21
N LEU A 266 -21.61 5.85 0.80
CA LEU A 266 -21.33 6.15 2.19
C LEU A 266 -22.48 5.67 3.08
N VAL A 267 -22.18 4.69 3.93
CA VAL A 267 -23.14 4.10 4.89
C VAL A 267 -22.50 4.07 6.27
N PHE A 268 -23.13 4.68 7.25
CA PHE A 268 -22.63 4.78 8.63
C PHE A 268 -23.51 4.02 9.65
N PHE A 269 -24.54 3.29 9.18
CA PHE A 269 -25.46 2.53 10.01
C PHE A 269 -26.09 3.34 11.16
N GLY A 270 -26.32 4.64 10.93
CA GLY A 270 -26.90 5.56 11.89
C GLY A 270 -25.90 6.16 12.88
N ASP A 271 -24.60 5.93 12.72
CA ASP A 271 -23.55 6.55 13.55
C ASP A 271 -23.20 7.95 13.02
N ALA A 272 -23.95 8.96 13.46
CA ALA A 272 -23.76 10.35 13.04
C ALA A 272 -22.42 10.94 13.52
N GLU A 273 -21.78 10.39 14.57
CA GLU A 273 -20.47 10.85 15.03
C GLU A 273 -19.38 10.45 14.02
N VAL A 274 -19.39 9.20 13.57
CA VAL A 274 -18.44 8.71 12.56
C VAL A 274 -18.64 9.44 11.23
N GLU A 275 -19.90 9.68 10.82
CA GLU A 275 -20.23 10.45 9.62
C GLU A 275 -19.67 11.88 9.69
N ALA A 276 -19.87 12.57 10.82
CA ALA A 276 -19.35 13.94 11.02
C ALA A 276 -17.81 13.98 11.01
N LEU A 277 -17.15 12.99 11.65
CA LEU A 277 -15.68 12.90 11.67
C LEU A 277 -15.11 12.59 10.27
N PHE A 278 -15.79 11.78 9.47
CA PHE A 278 -15.43 11.55 8.08
C PHE A 278 -15.53 12.84 7.25
N ALA A 279 -16.64 13.59 7.40
CA ALA A 279 -16.81 14.89 6.71
C ALA A 279 -15.70 15.88 7.10
N GLN A 280 -15.30 15.93 8.38
CA GLN A 280 -14.19 16.76 8.83
C GLN A 280 -12.85 16.32 8.21
N ALA A 281 -12.61 15.01 8.07
CA ALA A 281 -11.41 14.50 7.41
C ALA A 281 -11.37 14.90 5.92
N VAL A 282 -12.50 14.89 5.21
CA VAL A 282 -12.62 15.40 3.83
C VAL A 282 -12.19 16.87 3.75
N GLU A 283 -12.70 17.72 4.67
CA GLU A 283 -12.32 19.12 4.69
C GLU A 283 -10.84 19.36 5.03
N ARG A 284 -10.25 18.49 5.90
CA ARG A 284 -8.79 18.52 6.15
C ARG A 284 -8.00 18.18 4.90
N MET A 285 -8.41 17.15 4.13
CA MET A 285 -7.75 16.79 2.87
C MET A 285 -7.77 17.95 1.86
N LYS A 286 -8.89 18.66 1.74
CA LYS A 286 -8.99 19.87 0.90
C LYS A 286 -8.02 20.95 1.35
N ARG A 287 -7.94 21.24 2.67
CA ARG A 287 -6.98 22.22 3.22
C ARG A 287 -5.53 21.86 2.99
N LEU A 288 -5.20 20.57 2.91
CA LEU A 288 -3.87 20.08 2.56
C LEU A 288 -3.53 20.20 1.06
N GLY A 289 -4.43 20.76 0.24
CA GLY A 289 -4.24 20.95 -1.19
C GLY A 289 -4.79 19.81 -2.06
N GLY A 290 -5.63 18.96 -1.48
CA GLY A 290 -6.33 17.90 -2.19
C GLY A 290 -7.55 18.43 -2.96
N GLU A 291 -7.70 17.99 -4.20
CA GLU A 291 -8.92 18.15 -5.01
C GLU A 291 -9.77 16.88 -4.88
N ALA A 292 -11.03 17.03 -4.44
CA ALA A 292 -11.94 15.92 -4.31
C ALA A 292 -12.51 15.51 -5.67
N VAL A 293 -12.40 14.24 -6.00
CA VAL A 293 -12.97 13.62 -7.20
C VAL A 293 -13.94 12.53 -6.77
N GLU A 294 -15.19 12.63 -7.21
CA GLU A 294 -16.20 11.60 -6.88
C GLU A 294 -15.85 10.25 -7.53
N VAL A 295 -15.89 9.18 -6.74
CA VAL A 295 -15.58 7.80 -7.16
C VAL A 295 -16.77 6.88 -6.90
N ASP A 296 -17.12 6.08 -7.90
CA ASP A 296 -18.08 4.98 -7.77
C ASP A 296 -17.43 3.79 -7.09
N LEU A 297 -17.86 3.45 -5.88
CA LEU A 297 -17.36 2.26 -5.17
C LEU A 297 -18.10 0.97 -5.52
N THR A 298 -19.07 0.98 -6.43
CA THR A 298 -19.83 -0.22 -6.82
C THR A 298 -18.91 -1.39 -7.25
N PRO A 299 -17.92 -1.21 -8.16
CA PRO A 299 -17.02 -2.30 -8.53
C PRO A 299 -16.10 -2.71 -7.37
N PHE A 300 -15.68 -1.79 -6.51
CA PHE A 300 -14.88 -2.11 -5.31
C PHE A 300 -15.65 -2.97 -4.31
N PHE A 301 -16.94 -2.68 -4.12
CA PHE A 301 -17.80 -3.51 -3.28
C PHE A 301 -18.08 -4.89 -3.89
N ALA A 302 -18.12 -4.99 -5.22
CA ALA A 302 -18.21 -6.28 -5.90
C ALA A 302 -16.95 -7.12 -5.63
N VAL A 303 -15.75 -6.52 -5.69
CA VAL A 303 -14.50 -7.17 -5.27
C VAL A 303 -14.57 -7.59 -3.79
N ALA A 304 -15.01 -6.70 -2.89
CA ALA A 304 -15.09 -6.99 -1.46
C ALA A 304 -15.95 -8.22 -1.14
N ARG A 305 -17.04 -8.44 -1.88
CA ARG A 305 -17.90 -9.61 -1.70
C ARG A 305 -17.19 -10.93 -2.01
N LEU A 306 -16.27 -10.97 -2.95
CA LEU A 306 -15.52 -12.18 -3.29
C LEU A 306 -14.77 -12.78 -2.10
N LEU A 307 -14.40 -11.98 -1.11
CA LEU A 307 -13.60 -12.43 0.02
C LEU A 307 -14.31 -13.44 0.91
N TYR A 308 -15.61 -13.23 1.16
CA TYR A 308 -16.41 -14.07 2.08
C TYR A 308 -17.58 -14.80 1.40
N GLU A 309 -18.08 -14.26 0.29
CA GLU A 309 -19.11 -14.91 -0.53
C GLU A 309 -18.49 -15.76 -1.65
N GLY A 310 -17.23 -15.50 -1.99
CA GLY A 310 -16.44 -16.23 -2.98
C GLY A 310 -15.50 -17.28 -2.35
N PRO A 311 -14.60 -17.85 -3.15
CA PRO A 311 -13.79 -19.01 -2.79
C PRO A 311 -12.62 -18.72 -1.84
N TRP A 312 -12.34 -17.46 -1.47
CA TRP A 312 -11.23 -17.16 -0.56
C TRP A 312 -11.42 -17.75 0.85
N VAL A 313 -12.65 -18.16 1.21
CA VAL A 313 -12.88 -18.98 2.41
C VAL A 313 -12.23 -20.35 2.30
N ALA A 314 -12.07 -20.92 1.09
CA ALA A 314 -11.34 -22.17 0.87
C ALA A 314 -9.85 -22.05 1.15
N GLU A 315 -9.25 -20.88 0.92
CA GLU A 315 -7.85 -20.62 1.28
C GLU A 315 -7.64 -20.63 2.81
N ARG A 316 -8.62 -20.11 3.59
CA ARG A 316 -8.65 -20.25 5.05
C ARG A 316 -8.74 -21.71 5.47
N THR A 317 -9.57 -22.49 4.79
CA THR A 317 -9.68 -23.93 5.02
C THR A 317 -8.38 -24.67 4.71
N ALA A 318 -7.71 -24.31 3.62
CA ALA A 318 -6.41 -24.89 3.26
C ALA A 318 -5.35 -24.61 4.34
N ALA A 319 -5.42 -23.45 5.01
CA ALA A 319 -4.46 -23.09 6.06
C ALA A 319 -4.66 -23.89 7.36
N VAL A 320 -5.89 -24.00 7.87
CA VAL A 320 -6.17 -24.56 9.21
C VAL A 320 -7.36 -25.51 9.27
N GLY A 321 -8.03 -25.79 8.16
CA GLY A 321 -9.26 -26.59 8.12
C GLY A 321 -9.07 -28.05 8.56
N ASP A 322 -7.91 -28.65 8.25
CA ASP A 322 -7.61 -30.03 8.69
C ASP A 322 -7.38 -30.10 10.20
N PHE A 323 -6.72 -29.08 10.76
CA PHE A 323 -6.57 -28.97 12.21
C PHE A 323 -7.95 -28.84 12.89
N ILE A 324 -8.82 -27.95 12.41
CA ILE A 324 -10.17 -27.74 12.98
C ILE A 324 -10.97 -29.04 12.91
N ALA A 325 -10.94 -29.75 11.77
CA ALA A 325 -11.65 -31.03 11.60
C ALA A 325 -11.13 -32.12 12.55
N ALA A 326 -9.82 -32.14 12.83
CA ALA A 326 -9.20 -33.09 13.74
C ALA A 326 -9.43 -32.76 15.23
N HIS A 327 -9.82 -31.52 15.55
CA HIS A 327 -10.02 -31.04 16.93
C HIS A 327 -11.39 -30.37 17.11
N PRO A 328 -12.50 -31.11 17.03
CA PRO A 328 -13.86 -30.57 17.17
C PRO A 328 -14.03 -29.77 18.47
N GLY A 329 -14.59 -28.56 18.37
CA GLY A 329 -14.84 -27.68 19.51
C GLY A 329 -13.60 -26.92 20.03
N ALA A 330 -12.41 -27.05 19.39
CA ALA A 330 -11.22 -26.27 19.73
C ALA A 330 -11.30 -24.83 19.19
N ALA A 331 -12.02 -24.62 18.11
CA ALA A 331 -12.19 -23.31 17.51
C ALA A 331 -13.42 -22.58 18.05
N ASP A 332 -13.41 -21.25 18.01
CA ASP A 332 -14.60 -20.41 18.21
C ASP A 332 -15.69 -20.84 17.20
N PRO A 333 -16.93 -21.09 17.62
CA PRO A 333 -17.97 -21.61 16.73
C PRO A 333 -18.22 -20.74 15.49
N THR A 334 -18.11 -19.42 15.61
CA THR A 334 -18.24 -18.49 14.48
C THR A 334 -17.07 -18.63 13.52
N VAL A 335 -15.84 -18.76 14.04
CA VAL A 335 -14.63 -18.96 13.24
C VAL A 335 -14.67 -20.30 12.51
N GLU A 336 -15.02 -21.38 13.22
CA GLU A 336 -15.21 -22.72 12.65
C GLU A 336 -16.22 -22.69 11.50
N SER A 337 -17.40 -22.07 11.72
CA SER A 337 -18.46 -22.00 10.71
C SER A 337 -18.02 -21.27 9.44
N ILE A 338 -17.16 -20.22 9.55
CA ILE A 338 -16.63 -19.47 8.41
C ILE A 338 -15.59 -20.31 7.67
N ILE A 339 -14.61 -20.87 8.38
CA ILE A 339 -13.50 -21.59 7.78
C ILE A 339 -13.98 -22.88 7.11
N MET A 340 -14.83 -23.65 7.78
CA MET A 340 -15.25 -24.95 7.26
C MET A 340 -16.16 -24.88 6.02
N LYS A 341 -16.84 -23.75 5.76
CA LYS A 341 -17.52 -23.50 4.49
C LYS A 341 -16.62 -23.65 3.26
N GLY A 342 -15.32 -23.40 3.42
CA GLY A 342 -14.39 -23.54 2.32
C GLY A 342 -14.23 -24.98 1.79
N ARG A 343 -14.63 -26.00 2.56
CA ARG A 343 -14.67 -27.40 2.11
C ARG A 343 -15.74 -27.65 1.05
N GLU A 344 -16.74 -26.79 0.98
CA GLU A 344 -17.86 -26.90 0.01
C GLU A 344 -17.51 -26.22 -1.32
N VAL A 345 -16.41 -25.47 -1.38
CA VAL A 345 -16.00 -24.73 -2.58
C VAL A 345 -15.36 -25.69 -3.59
N ALA A 346 -16.03 -25.87 -4.73
CA ALA A 346 -15.47 -26.67 -5.82
C ALA A 346 -14.34 -25.93 -6.54
N ALA A 347 -13.34 -26.68 -7.03
CA ALA A 347 -12.19 -26.09 -7.74
C ALA A 347 -12.59 -25.18 -8.94
N PRO A 348 -13.58 -25.52 -9.80
CA PRO A 348 -14.01 -24.61 -10.86
C PRO A 348 -14.47 -23.25 -10.34
N ALA A 349 -15.22 -23.20 -9.21
CA ALA A 349 -15.69 -21.95 -8.64
C ALA A 349 -14.52 -21.04 -8.18
N ALA A 350 -13.41 -21.63 -7.76
CA ALA A 350 -12.21 -20.85 -7.43
C ALA A 350 -11.60 -20.16 -8.66
N PHE A 351 -11.52 -20.87 -9.80
CA PHE A 351 -11.03 -20.29 -11.05
C PHE A 351 -11.98 -19.25 -11.63
N ASP A 352 -13.31 -19.50 -11.57
CA ASP A 352 -14.32 -18.52 -12.01
C ASP A 352 -14.21 -17.21 -11.23
N ALA A 353 -14.00 -17.29 -9.90
CA ALA A 353 -13.81 -16.10 -9.08
C ALA A 353 -12.48 -15.37 -9.33
N LEU A 354 -11.40 -16.10 -9.67
CA LEU A 354 -10.14 -15.47 -10.11
C LEU A 354 -10.35 -14.69 -11.41
N HIS A 355 -11.04 -15.27 -12.39
CA HIS A 355 -11.40 -14.57 -13.63
C HIS A 355 -12.31 -13.37 -13.37
N GLN A 356 -13.31 -13.53 -12.48
CA GLN A 356 -14.17 -12.43 -12.07
C GLN A 356 -13.39 -11.30 -11.40
N LEU A 357 -12.43 -11.63 -10.54
CA LEU A 357 -11.57 -10.62 -9.89
C LEU A 357 -10.79 -9.81 -10.93
N GLU A 358 -10.22 -10.45 -11.96
CA GLU A 358 -9.51 -9.72 -13.01
C GLU A 358 -10.45 -8.80 -13.82
N GLY A 359 -11.68 -9.23 -14.10
CA GLY A 359 -12.71 -8.39 -14.71
C GLY A 359 -13.03 -7.17 -13.84
N LEU A 360 -13.27 -7.38 -12.55
CA LEU A 360 -13.56 -6.30 -11.58
C LEU A 360 -12.37 -5.36 -11.37
N ARG A 361 -11.12 -5.84 -11.45
CA ARG A 361 -9.93 -4.97 -11.46
C ARG A 361 -9.98 -3.97 -12.60
N ARG A 362 -10.33 -4.43 -13.81
CA ARG A 362 -10.51 -3.56 -14.97
C ARG A 362 -11.60 -2.51 -14.74
N GLU A 363 -12.69 -2.87 -14.08
CA GLU A 363 -13.76 -1.92 -13.74
C GLU A 363 -13.30 -0.88 -12.70
N CYS A 364 -12.33 -1.21 -11.84
CA CYS A 364 -11.76 -0.28 -10.84
C CYS A 364 -10.66 0.63 -11.42
N GLU A 365 -10.00 0.26 -12.55
CA GLU A 365 -8.89 1.03 -13.13
C GLU A 365 -9.23 2.50 -13.41
N PRO A 366 -10.40 2.87 -13.97
CA PRO A 366 -10.72 4.27 -14.28
C PRO A 366 -10.70 5.19 -13.05
N ALA A 367 -10.99 4.66 -11.86
CA ALA A 367 -10.89 5.44 -10.63
C ALA A 367 -9.43 5.87 -10.38
N TRP A 368 -8.46 4.95 -10.56
CA TRP A 368 -7.04 5.23 -10.34
C TRP A 368 -6.41 6.13 -11.40
N GLU A 369 -7.03 6.27 -12.57
CA GLU A 369 -6.65 7.27 -13.56
C GLU A 369 -7.07 8.69 -13.13
N ALA A 370 -8.19 8.78 -12.41
CA ALA A 370 -8.76 10.04 -11.96
C ALA A 370 -8.17 10.57 -10.65
N ILE A 371 -7.65 9.69 -9.77
CA ILE A 371 -7.21 10.05 -8.42
C ILE A 371 -5.79 9.57 -8.12
N ASP A 372 -5.16 10.20 -7.14
CA ASP A 372 -3.84 9.83 -6.62
C ASP A 372 -3.95 9.00 -5.32
N VAL A 373 -5.07 9.14 -4.58
CA VAL A 373 -5.38 8.43 -3.33
C VAL A 373 -6.90 8.36 -3.16
N LEU A 374 -7.43 7.25 -2.65
CA LEU A 374 -8.84 7.13 -2.25
C LEU A 374 -8.95 7.37 -0.74
N LEU A 375 -9.85 8.26 -0.31
CA LEU A 375 -10.22 8.48 1.08
C LEU A 375 -11.54 7.75 1.37
N ALA A 376 -11.54 6.86 2.35
CA ALA A 376 -12.75 6.16 2.79
C ALA A 376 -12.84 6.12 4.33
N PRO A 377 -14.03 5.94 4.93
CA PRO A 377 -14.11 5.56 6.33
C PRO A 377 -13.31 4.28 6.58
N THR A 378 -12.59 4.16 7.69
CA THR A 378 -11.93 2.88 8.01
C THR A 378 -12.98 1.83 8.37
N ALA A 379 -13.90 2.20 9.26
CA ALA A 379 -15.09 1.42 9.59
C ALA A 379 -16.29 2.37 9.67
N PRO A 380 -17.48 1.91 9.29
CA PRO A 380 -18.67 2.77 9.23
C PRO A 380 -19.25 3.13 10.61
N THR A 381 -18.95 2.35 11.64
CA THR A 381 -19.42 2.49 13.02
C THR A 381 -18.60 1.60 13.94
N ALA A 382 -18.78 1.72 15.25
CA ALA A 382 -18.25 0.81 16.24
C ALA A 382 -19.39 0.14 17.02
N TYR A 383 -19.22 -1.11 17.41
CA TYR A 383 -20.22 -1.90 18.13
C TYR A 383 -19.74 -2.22 19.55
N THR A 384 -20.70 -2.45 20.46
CA THR A 384 -20.39 -3.01 21.77
C THR A 384 -20.02 -4.49 21.65
N VAL A 385 -19.24 -5.00 22.60
CA VAL A 385 -18.90 -6.42 22.70
C VAL A 385 -20.16 -7.30 22.77
N GLU A 386 -21.17 -6.84 23.54
CA GLU A 386 -22.43 -7.54 23.68
C GLU A 386 -23.20 -7.62 22.34
N ALA A 387 -23.32 -6.52 21.62
CA ALA A 387 -23.97 -6.48 20.32
C ALA A 387 -23.31 -7.44 19.33
N VAL A 388 -21.97 -7.44 19.26
CA VAL A 388 -21.22 -8.35 18.37
C VAL A 388 -21.44 -9.81 18.75
N ARG A 389 -21.51 -10.15 20.03
CA ARG A 389 -21.80 -11.52 20.47
C ARG A 389 -23.23 -11.96 20.11
N ALA A 390 -24.17 -11.03 20.11
CA ALA A 390 -25.56 -11.31 19.70
C ALA A 390 -25.71 -11.50 18.17
N ASP A 391 -24.89 -10.81 17.35
CA ASP A 391 -24.92 -10.89 15.89
C ASP A 391 -23.51 -10.89 15.30
N PRO A 392 -22.78 -12.02 15.45
CA PRO A 392 -21.33 -12.06 15.19
C PRO A 392 -20.95 -12.02 13.71
N LEU A 393 -21.87 -12.34 12.80
CA LEU A 393 -21.59 -12.37 11.36
C LEU A 393 -21.90 -11.02 10.70
N ARG A 394 -23.12 -10.51 10.87
CA ARG A 394 -23.57 -9.28 10.21
C ARG A 394 -22.81 -8.05 10.70
N LEU A 395 -22.65 -7.91 12.02
CA LEU A 395 -21.93 -6.75 12.56
C LEU A 395 -20.45 -6.77 12.20
N ASN A 396 -19.84 -7.97 12.11
CA ASN A 396 -18.49 -8.11 11.59
C ASN A 396 -18.41 -7.72 10.10
N ALA A 397 -19.35 -8.16 9.28
CA ALA A 397 -19.37 -7.84 7.84
C ALA A 397 -19.50 -6.32 7.60
N ASN A 398 -20.30 -5.62 8.40
CA ASN A 398 -20.44 -4.17 8.33
C ASN A 398 -19.08 -3.47 8.51
N LEU A 399 -18.22 -3.92 9.43
CA LEU A 399 -16.90 -3.31 9.69
C LEU A 399 -15.96 -3.44 8.49
N GLY A 400 -16.11 -4.49 7.68
CA GLY A 400 -15.28 -4.75 6.50
C GLY A 400 -15.67 -3.98 5.23
N ARG A 401 -16.77 -3.21 5.26
CA ARG A 401 -17.34 -2.57 4.05
C ARG A 401 -16.33 -1.81 3.22
N TYR A 402 -15.47 -1.01 3.84
CA TYR A 402 -14.49 -0.16 3.15
C TYR A 402 -13.07 -0.73 3.16
N THR A 403 -12.86 -1.93 3.70
CA THR A 403 -11.52 -2.50 3.85
C THR A 403 -11.31 -3.79 3.06
N ASN A 404 -12.35 -4.60 2.81
CA ASN A 404 -12.23 -5.95 2.27
C ASN A 404 -11.67 -6.02 0.83
N PHE A 405 -11.89 -5.01 -0.01
CA PHE A 405 -11.40 -4.99 -1.40
C PHE A 405 -9.90 -4.70 -1.53
N VAL A 406 -9.30 -4.09 -0.50
CA VAL A 406 -7.94 -3.50 -0.60
C VAL A 406 -6.87 -4.57 -0.89
N ASN A 407 -6.94 -5.72 -0.22
CA ASN A 407 -5.98 -6.80 -0.40
C ASN A 407 -6.19 -7.54 -1.72
N LEU A 408 -7.45 -7.77 -2.12
CA LEU A 408 -7.81 -8.40 -3.40
C LEU A 408 -7.34 -7.58 -4.61
N LEU A 409 -7.40 -6.25 -4.51
CA LEU A 409 -6.92 -5.34 -5.55
C LEU A 409 -5.42 -5.01 -5.44
N ASP A 410 -4.70 -5.64 -4.52
CA ASP A 410 -3.27 -5.40 -4.30
C ASP A 410 -2.91 -3.93 -4.04
N LEU A 411 -3.70 -3.24 -3.22
CA LEU A 411 -3.51 -1.84 -2.88
C LEU A 411 -2.75 -1.70 -1.55
N ALA A 412 -2.03 -0.59 -1.36
CA ALA A 412 -1.50 -0.17 -0.07
C ALA A 412 -2.54 0.68 0.68
N ALA A 413 -2.50 0.68 2.02
CA ALA A 413 -3.44 1.49 2.79
C ALA A 413 -2.88 1.90 4.16
N VAL A 414 -3.31 3.09 4.62
CA VAL A 414 -2.98 3.62 5.94
C VAL A 414 -4.26 4.09 6.62
N ALA A 415 -4.63 3.47 7.73
CA ALA A 415 -5.65 4.02 8.62
C ALA A 415 -5.07 5.18 9.42
N VAL A 416 -5.83 6.28 9.51
CA VAL A 416 -5.43 7.54 10.14
C VAL A 416 -6.52 7.96 11.13
N PRO A 417 -6.19 8.38 12.36
CA PRO A 417 -7.17 8.95 13.28
C PRO A 417 -7.92 10.14 12.66
N ALA A 418 -9.24 10.09 12.69
CA ALA A 418 -10.10 11.19 12.24
C ALA A 418 -10.49 12.15 13.38
N GLY A 419 -10.29 11.75 14.63
CA GLY A 419 -10.65 12.49 15.84
C GLY A 419 -11.61 11.71 16.73
N PHE A 420 -12.20 12.42 17.68
CA PHE A 420 -13.11 11.85 18.67
C PHE A 420 -14.53 12.40 18.48
N GLY A 421 -15.53 11.52 18.56
CA GLY A 421 -16.93 11.92 18.68
C GLY A 421 -17.27 12.53 20.04
N ALA A 422 -18.46 13.09 20.20
CA ALA A 422 -18.96 13.62 21.46
C ALA A 422 -19.05 12.55 22.57
N SER A 423 -19.18 11.28 22.17
CA SER A 423 -19.14 10.11 23.06
C SER A 423 -17.75 9.81 23.62
N GLY A 424 -16.69 10.49 23.16
CA GLY A 424 -15.29 10.20 23.49
C GLY A 424 -14.70 9.01 22.74
N ARG A 425 -15.42 8.42 21.79
CA ARG A 425 -14.91 7.32 20.95
C ARG A 425 -14.15 7.86 19.74
N PRO A 426 -12.98 7.30 19.41
CA PRO A 426 -12.27 7.67 18.19
C PRO A 426 -12.91 7.05 16.96
N ALA A 427 -12.75 7.71 15.81
CA ALA A 427 -12.96 7.13 14.50
C ALA A 427 -11.72 7.33 13.64
N GLY A 428 -11.62 6.55 12.56
CA GLY A 428 -10.52 6.65 11.60
C GLY A 428 -11.00 6.70 10.17
N VAL A 429 -10.17 7.28 9.32
CA VAL A 429 -10.28 7.22 7.86
C VAL A 429 -9.12 6.42 7.29
N THR A 430 -9.30 5.85 6.12
CA THR A 430 -8.25 5.11 5.42
C THR A 430 -7.86 5.84 4.15
N LEU A 431 -6.57 6.12 4.00
CA LEU A 431 -5.93 6.51 2.75
C LEU A 431 -5.54 5.23 2.02
N ILE A 432 -6.07 5.03 0.82
CA ILE A 432 -5.83 3.85 0.00
C ILE A 432 -5.14 4.30 -1.29
N GLY A 433 -4.11 3.60 -1.71
CA GLY A 433 -3.37 3.93 -2.93
C GLY A 433 -2.87 2.69 -3.67
N PRO A 434 -2.37 2.86 -4.89
CA PRO A 434 -1.75 1.77 -5.63
C PRO A 434 -0.63 1.09 -4.85
N THR A 435 -0.31 -0.15 -5.21
CA THR A 435 0.83 -0.87 -4.64
C THR A 435 2.11 -0.03 -4.75
N HIS A 436 3.00 -0.13 -3.75
CA HIS A 436 4.23 0.65 -3.59
C HIS A 436 4.06 2.16 -3.31
N SER A 437 2.85 2.62 -2.99
CA SER A 437 2.61 4.00 -2.53
C SER A 437 2.80 4.20 -1.01
N ASP A 438 3.23 3.20 -0.29
CA ASP A 438 3.31 3.11 1.18
C ASP A 438 3.86 4.38 1.84
N ARG A 439 5.03 4.83 1.41
CA ARG A 439 5.70 6.01 2.01
C ARG A 439 5.00 7.33 1.69
N THR A 440 4.39 7.44 0.51
CA THR A 440 3.60 8.61 0.13
C THR A 440 2.30 8.65 0.94
N LEU A 441 1.66 7.49 1.13
CA LEU A 441 0.48 7.38 1.98
C LEU A 441 0.80 7.71 3.45
N LEU A 442 1.94 7.25 3.99
CA LEU A 442 2.39 7.60 5.34
C LEU A 442 2.68 9.10 5.48
N ALA A 443 3.28 9.73 4.48
CA ALA A 443 3.53 11.17 4.50
C ALA A 443 2.23 11.98 4.49
N LEU A 444 1.24 11.57 3.68
CA LEU A 444 -0.07 12.19 3.66
C LEU A 444 -0.86 11.89 4.94
N ALA A 445 -0.70 10.68 5.50
CA ALA A 445 -1.29 10.30 6.79
C ALA A 445 -0.78 11.17 7.94
N ASP A 446 0.54 11.45 7.99
CA ASP A 446 1.10 12.39 8.98
C ASP A 446 0.49 13.79 8.86
N ALA A 447 0.42 14.31 7.63
CA ALA A 447 -0.17 15.62 7.37
C ALA A 447 -1.66 15.67 7.77
N LEU A 448 -2.44 14.65 7.41
CA LEU A 448 -3.86 14.55 7.75
C LEU A 448 -4.08 14.43 9.26
N HIS A 449 -3.30 13.59 9.95
CA HIS A 449 -3.38 13.41 11.39
C HIS A 449 -3.08 14.73 12.12
N ARG A 450 -2.00 15.43 11.74
CA ARG A 450 -1.61 16.72 12.34
C ARG A 450 -2.57 17.87 12.01
N ALA A 451 -3.32 17.79 10.94
CA ALA A 451 -4.33 18.80 10.59
C ALA A 451 -5.58 18.76 11.48
N GLY A 452 -5.69 17.77 12.37
CA GLY A 452 -6.75 17.62 13.37
C GLY A 452 -6.26 17.85 14.79
N ASP A 453 -7.14 17.59 15.78
CA ASP A 453 -6.80 17.55 17.19
C ASP A 453 -6.04 16.25 17.52
N ALA A 454 -4.80 16.19 17.05
CA ALA A 454 -4.00 14.98 17.01
C ALA A 454 -3.43 14.62 18.38
N THR A 455 -3.93 13.53 18.94
CA THR A 455 -3.43 12.94 20.19
C THR A 455 -2.90 11.53 19.97
N VAL A 456 -2.09 11.05 20.89
CA VAL A 456 -1.39 9.77 20.82
C VAL A 456 -2.19 8.69 21.55
N GLY A 457 -2.73 7.72 20.84
CA GLY A 457 -3.40 6.55 21.41
C GLY A 457 -4.42 6.93 22.51
N ALA A 458 -4.42 6.18 23.61
CA ALA A 458 -5.22 6.42 24.82
C ALA A 458 -4.34 6.93 25.97
N LEU A 459 -3.39 7.81 25.68
CA LEU A 459 -2.40 8.34 26.64
C LEU A 459 -2.79 9.71 27.20
N GLY A 460 -4.05 9.88 27.60
CA GLY A 460 -4.50 11.05 28.35
C GLY A 460 -4.46 12.37 27.57
N GLY A 461 -4.68 12.34 26.26
CA GLY A 461 -4.66 13.53 25.41
C GLY A 461 -3.26 14.04 25.07
N LEU A 462 -2.24 13.19 25.24
CA LEU A 462 -0.87 13.53 24.88
C LEU A 462 -0.78 13.91 23.37
N PRO A 463 -0.19 15.08 23.01
CA PRO A 463 -0.09 15.52 21.63
C PRO A 463 0.89 14.66 20.84
N LEU A 464 0.74 14.65 19.51
CA LEU A 464 1.71 14.02 18.62
C LEU A 464 3.12 14.60 18.83
N PRO A 465 4.16 13.75 18.79
CA PRO A 465 5.53 14.24 18.80
C PRO A 465 5.77 15.15 17.57
N PRO A 466 6.74 16.09 17.66
CA PRO A 466 7.14 16.86 16.48
C PRO A 466 7.42 15.94 15.28
N PRO A 467 7.10 16.38 14.06
CA PRO A 467 7.40 15.58 12.87
C PRO A 467 8.90 15.30 12.79
N GLY A 468 9.25 14.09 12.42
CA GLY A 468 10.62 13.74 12.07
C GLY A 468 11.12 14.55 10.88
N PRO A 469 12.44 14.52 10.60
CA PRO A 469 12.97 15.14 9.40
C PRO A 469 12.24 14.59 8.17
N ARG A 470 11.89 15.46 7.23
CA ARG A 470 11.39 15.05 5.92
C ARG A 470 12.56 15.00 4.95
N ALA A 471 12.57 14.00 4.08
CA ALA A 471 13.46 14.04 2.94
C ALA A 471 13.24 15.42 2.32
N GLY A 472 14.29 16.24 2.23
CA GLY A 472 14.19 17.54 1.56
C GLY A 472 13.54 17.36 0.22
N ALA A 473 12.86 18.36 -0.34
CA ALA A 473 12.22 18.24 -1.64
C ALA A 473 13.19 17.54 -2.59
N TRP A 474 13.10 16.26 -2.63
CA TRP A 474 13.99 15.22 -3.13
C TRP A 474 15.32 15.71 -3.72
N SER A 475 16.25 16.14 -2.87
CA SER A 475 17.65 16.28 -3.22
C SER A 475 18.31 14.91 -2.98
N GLY A 476 18.30 14.05 -3.99
CA GLY A 476 19.22 12.93 -4.06
C GLY A 476 18.89 11.65 -3.30
N GLY A 477 17.79 11.01 -3.63
CA GLY A 477 17.52 9.60 -3.33
C GLY A 477 16.92 8.94 -4.57
N GLY A 478 17.73 8.62 -5.58
CA GLY A 478 17.50 7.55 -6.53
C GLY A 478 16.33 7.61 -7.52
N GLY A 479 15.77 8.77 -7.89
CA GLY A 479 14.78 8.86 -8.96
C GLY A 479 15.21 9.78 -10.10
N VAL A 480 14.82 9.43 -11.31
CA VAL A 480 15.07 10.21 -12.51
C VAL A 480 13.76 10.82 -13.00
N ASP A 481 13.75 12.13 -13.19
CA ASP A 481 12.62 12.82 -13.80
C ASP A 481 12.63 12.59 -15.30
N LEU A 482 11.53 12.02 -15.82
CA LEU A 482 11.30 11.70 -17.21
C LEU A 482 10.17 12.58 -17.76
N VAL A 483 10.42 13.29 -18.85
CA VAL A 483 9.39 14.03 -19.59
C VAL A 483 8.67 13.08 -20.53
N VAL A 484 7.35 12.97 -20.38
CA VAL A 484 6.48 12.19 -21.26
C VAL A 484 5.48 13.09 -21.97
N ILE A 485 5.25 12.83 -23.26
CA ILE A 485 4.50 13.75 -24.13
C ILE A 485 3.35 13.03 -24.87
N GLY A 486 3.33 11.68 -24.81
CA GLY A 486 2.42 10.85 -25.58
C GLY A 486 1.71 9.77 -24.79
N ALA A 487 1.68 8.57 -25.32
CA ALA A 487 0.93 7.44 -24.80
C ALA A 487 1.26 7.05 -23.33
N HIS A 488 2.36 7.53 -22.76
CA HIS A 488 2.73 7.35 -21.36
C HIS A 488 2.14 8.39 -20.39
N MET A 489 1.49 9.46 -20.89
CA MET A 489 0.80 10.43 -20.03
C MET A 489 -0.36 9.76 -19.29
N ARG A 490 -0.78 10.32 -18.13
CA ARG A 490 -1.90 9.78 -17.33
C ARG A 490 -3.17 9.61 -18.18
N GLY A 491 -3.86 8.49 -17.98
CA GLY A 491 -5.08 8.15 -18.74
C GLY A 491 -4.84 7.72 -20.18
N LEU A 492 -3.59 7.50 -20.61
CA LEU A 492 -3.25 7.02 -21.93
C LEU A 492 -2.67 5.61 -21.90
N PRO A 493 -2.74 4.83 -22.99
CA PRO A 493 -2.58 3.36 -22.98
C PRO A 493 -1.28 2.81 -22.37
N LEU A 494 -0.17 3.55 -22.48
CA LEU A 494 1.13 3.11 -21.97
C LEU A 494 1.47 3.65 -20.58
N ASN A 495 0.59 4.41 -19.95
CA ASN A 495 0.84 4.97 -18.62
C ASN A 495 1.16 3.88 -17.58
N ARG A 496 0.55 2.70 -17.71
CA ARG A 496 0.81 1.54 -16.86
C ARG A 496 2.28 1.09 -16.85
N GLN A 497 3.05 1.36 -17.89
CA GLN A 497 4.48 1.03 -17.94
C GLN A 497 5.28 1.89 -16.95
N LEU A 498 4.85 3.13 -16.69
CA LEU A 498 5.46 4.00 -15.69
C LEU A 498 4.99 3.66 -14.27
N THR A 499 3.68 3.52 -14.09
CA THR A 499 3.12 3.20 -12.75
C THR A 499 3.53 1.80 -12.27
N GLY A 500 3.61 0.83 -13.18
CA GLY A 500 4.01 -0.55 -12.88
C GLY A 500 5.47 -0.69 -12.41
N VAL A 501 6.34 0.27 -12.72
CA VAL A 501 7.72 0.31 -12.22
C VAL A 501 7.90 1.31 -11.05
N GLY A 502 6.81 1.72 -10.42
CA GLY A 502 6.82 2.64 -9.29
C GLY A 502 7.03 4.11 -9.69
N GLY A 503 6.80 4.44 -10.96
CA GLY A 503 6.80 5.81 -11.46
C GLY A 503 5.62 6.60 -10.93
N ARG A 504 5.84 7.89 -10.65
CA ARG A 504 4.77 8.81 -10.22
C ARG A 504 4.82 10.12 -11.00
N CYS A 505 3.69 10.67 -11.36
CA CYS A 505 3.61 12.00 -11.95
C CYS A 505 3.95 13.06 -10.90
N VAL A 506 4.94 13.88 -11.18
CA VAL A 506 5.37 14.97 -10.29
C VAL A 506 4.84 16.33 -10.74
N GLY A 507 4.29 16.43 -11.95
CA GLY A 507 3.65 17.65 -12.44
C GLY A 507 3.38 17.65 -13.93
N VAL A 508 2.54 18.60 -14.35
CA VAL A 508 2.35 18.98 -15.77
C VAL A 508 3.30 20.13 -16.08
N ALA A 509 3.89 20.11 -17.25
CA ALA A 509 4.83 21.13 -17.73
C ALA A 509 4.61 21.36 -19.23
N ARG A 510 5.38 22.28 -19.79
CA ARG A 510 5.45 22.48 -21.23
C ARG A 510 6.89 22.43 -21.70
N THR A 511 7.11 21.94 -22.91
CA THR A 511 8.43 22.04 -23.54
C THR A 511 8.76 23.47 -23.92
N GLY A 512 10.04 23.80 -24.02
CA GLY A 512 10.48 25.01 -24.71
C GLY A 512 9.93 25.05 -26.13
N PRO A 513 9.76 26.25 -26.74
CA PRO A 513 9.15 26.43 -28.07
C PRO A 513 10.10 26.06 -29.21
N ILE A 514 10.83 25.00 -29.06
CA ILE A 514 11.88 24.54 -30.01
C ILE A 514 11.58 23.13 -30.55
N TYR A 515 10.35 22.66 -30.45
CA TYR A 515 9.99 21.31 -30.87
C TYR A 515 8.85 21.31 -31.87
N ARG A 516 8.88 20.35 -32.81
CA ARG A 516 7.73 19.90 -33.58
C ARG A 516 7.18 18.64 -32.95
N LEU A 517 5.86 18.52 -32.94
CA LEU A 517 5.16 17.31 -32.54
C LEU A 517 4.51 16.69 -33.77
N VAL A 518 4.81 15.45 -34.09
CA VAL A 518 4.25 14.73 -35.22
C VAL A 518 3.44 13.53 -34.77
N ALA A 519 2.43 13.11 -35.53
CA ALA A 519 1.64 11.93 -35.24
C ALA A 519 2.22 10.71 -35.96
N LEU A 520 2.62 9.68 -35.22
CA LEU A 520 3.03 8.37 -35.75
C LEU A 520 1.83 7.41 -35.65
N ALA A 521 0.90 7.58 -36.58
CA ALA A 521 -0.40 6.91 -36.55
C ALA A 521 -0.31 5.39 -36.84
N ASP A 522 0.75 4.94 -37.48
CA ASP A 522 0.97 3.53 -37.86
C ASP A 522 1.47 2.66 -36.70
N LEU A 523 1.77 3.25 -35.55
CA LEU A 523 2.15 2.51 -34.35
C LEU A 523 0.90 2.08 -33.54
N ASP A 524 0.99 0.94 -32.88
CA ASP A 524 -0.06 0.43 -31.99
C ASP A 524 0.46 0.36 -30.53
N PRO A 525 -0.11 1.14 -29.59
CA PRO A 525 -1.04 2.26 -29.84
C PRO A 525 -0.34 3.42 -30.58
N PRO A 526 -1.11 4.33 -31.23
CA PRO A 526 -0.57 5.52 -31.85
C PRO A 526 0.24 6.37 -30.87
N LYS A 527 1.38 6.90 -31.32
CA LYS A 527 2.32 7.65 -30.47
C LYS A 527 2.70 8.97 -31.16
N PRO A 528 2.97 10.05 -30.41
CA PRO A 528 3.57 11.24 -30.99
C PRO A 528 5.08 11.09 -31.10
N GLY A 529 5.66 11.71 -32.10
CA GLY A 529 7.08 11.93 -32.23
C GLY A 529 7.46 13.38 -31.88
N LEU A 530 8.31 13.60 -30.88
CA LEU A 530 8.87 14.91 -30.57
C LEU A 530 10.22 15.08 -31.24
N VAL A 531 10.36 16.10 -32.08
CA VAL A 531 11.60 16.38 -32.82
C VAL A 531 12.02 17.82 -32.58
N ARG A 532 13.31 18.06 -32.39
CA ARG A 532 13.83 19.43 -32.27
C ARG A 532 13.75 20.13 -33.62
N ALA A 533 13.16 21.33 -33.63
CA ALA A 533 13.00 22.16 -34.80
C ALA A 533 14.13 23.20 -34.88
N GLU A 534 14.64 23.44 -36.09
CA GLU A 534 15.57 24.56 -36.31
C GLU A 534 14.85 25.90 -36.31
N LYS A 535 13.61 25.94 -36.83
CA LYS A 535 12.73 27.11 -36.90
C LYS A 535 11.28 26.67 -36.73
N GLY A 536 10.43 27.54 -36.20
CA GLY A 536 8.97 27.33 -36.16
C GLY A 536 8.54 26.27 -35.13
N GLY A 537 9.29 26.04 -34.08
CA GLY A 537 8.89 25.10 -33.01
C GLY A 537 7.75 25.63 -32.16
N ALA A 538 7.04 24.69 -31.50
CA ALA A 538 5.94 24.96 -30.58
C ALA A 538 6.29 24.50 -29.15
N SER A 539 5.60 25.10 -28.17
CA SER A 539 5.62 24.63 -26.78
C SER A 539 4.52 23.57 -26.62
N ILE A 540 4.91 22.38 -26.20
CA ILE A 540 4.06 21.18 -26.17
C ILE A 540 3.79 20.80 -24.72
N GLU A 541 2.52 20.52 -24.38
CA GLU A 541 2.13 19.99 -23.08
C GLU A 541 2.79 18.63 -22.82
N CYS A 542 3.32 18.45 -21.61
CA CYS A 542 3.98 17.24 -21.18
C CYS A 542 3.74 16.99 -19.70
N GLU A 543 4.00 15.78 -19.26
CA GLU A 543 4.04 15.43 -17.84
C GLU A 543 5.47 15.07 -17.43
N ILE A 544 5.84 15.41 -16.20
CA ILE A 544 7.11 15.01 -15.59
C ILE A 544 6.79 13.83 -14.67
N TRP A 545 7.41 12.71 -14.95
CA TRP A 545 7.27 11.47 -14.18
C TRP A 545 8.59 11.14 -13.49
N ARG A 546 8.54 10.89 -12.20
CA ARG A 546 9.71 10.44 -11.45
C ARG A 546 9.71 8.92 -11.34
N LEU A 547 10.74 8.29 -11.90
CA LEU A 547 10.96 6.85 -11.84
C LEU A 547 12.07 6.54 -10.83
N PRO A 548 11.97 5.43 -10.07
CA PRO A 548 13.11 4.91 -9.31
C PRO A 548 14.32 4.74 -10.22
N THR A 549 15.53 5.11 -9.76
CA THR A 549 16.74 5.07 -10.61
C THR A 549 17.00 3.67 -11.16
N ALA A 550 16.80 2.63 -10.35
CA ALA A 550 16.94 1.24 -10.79
C ALA A 550 15.93 0.87 -11.90
N ALA A 551 14.70 1.36 -11.81
CA ALA A 551 13.66 1.11 -12.81
C ALA A 551 13.86 1.94 -14.09
N PHE A 552 14.44 3.15 -13.98
CA PHE A 552 14.69 4.04 -15.12
C PHE A 552 15.58 3.38 -16.18
N GLY A 553 16.65 2.70 -15.77
CA GLY A 553 17.54 1.98 -16.69
C GLY A 553 16.82 0.90 -17.48
N ALA A 554 16.03 0.05 -16.80
CA ALA A 554 15.23 -0.99 -17.44
C ALA A 554 14.15 -0.39 -18.36
N PHE A 555 13.51 0.70 -17.92
CA PHE A 555 12.51 1.41 -18.73
C PHE A 555 13.14 1.97 -20.01
N VAL A 556 14.30 2.64 -19.93
CA VAL A 556 15.02 3.17 -21.11
C VAL A 556 15.39 2.05 -22.09
N ALA A 557 15.81 0.89 -21.56
CA ALA A 557 16.14 -0.28 -22.39
C ALA A 557 14.91 -0.87 -23.11
N SER A 558 13.70 -0.63 -22.62
CA SER A 558 12.45 -1.06 -23.25
C SER A 558 11.89 -0.10 -24.30
N VAL A 559 12.51 1.08 -24.47
CA VAL A 559 12.07 2.07 -25.46
C VAL A 559 12.54 1.65 -26.84
N GLU A 560 11.59 1.30 -27.70
CA GLU A 560 11.85 0.85 -29.07
C GLU A 560 11.90 2.00 -30.08
N PRO A 561 12.66 1.86 -31.17
CA PRO A 561 12.59 2.79 -32.30
C PRO A 561 11.13 2.94 -32.80
N PRO A 562 10.74 4.12 -33.30
CA PRO A 562 11.59 5.29 -33.58
C PRO A 562 11.78 6.24 -32.39
N HIS A 563 11.42 5.83 -31.18
CA HIS A 563 11.59 6.65 -29.99
C HIS A 563 12.95 6.39 -29.32
N ALA A 564 13.48 7.42 -28.68
CA ALA A 564 14.68 7.35 -27.85
C ALA A 564 14.51 8.26 -26.65
N ILE A 565 15.25 8.00 -25.57
CA ILE A 565 15.34 8.90 -24.43
C ILE A 565 16.54 9.81 -24.61
N GLY A 566 16.28 11.11 -24.74
CA GLY A 566 17.30 12.16 -24.82
C GLY A 566 17.03 13.26 -23.79
N LYS A 567 17.54 14.46 -24.07
CA LYS A 567 17.29 15.65 -23.24
C LYS A 567 16.21 16.51 -23.86
N VAL A 568 15.13 16.79 -23.12
CA VAL A 568 14.03 17.68 -23.49
C VAL A 568 14.13 18.96 -22.68
N ALA A 569 14.15 20.10 -23.37
CA ALA A 569 14.09 21.41 -22.75
C ALA A 569 12.66 21.75 -22.36
N LEU A 570 12.46 22.20 -21.13
CA LEU A 570 11.19 22.74 -20.65
C LEU A 570 11.16 24.27 -20.81
N ASP A 571 9.97 24.84 -20.73
CA ASP A 571 9.74 26.30 -20.82
C ASP A 571 10.30 27.07 -19.60
N ASP A 572 10.52 26.39 -18.47
CA ASP A 572 11.17 26.90 -17.27
C ASP A 572 12.71 26.83 -17.30
N GLY A 573 13.30 26.42 -18.43
CA GLY A 573 14.74 26.35 -18.65
C GLY A 573 15.40 25.03 -18.21
N ARG A 574 14.68 24.10 -17.57
CA ARG A 574 15.23 22.77 -17.19
C ARG A 574 15.40 21.89 -18.43
N TRP A 575 16.43 21.04 -18.38
CA TRP A 575 16.68 19.99 -19.36
C TRP A 575 16.57 18.62 -18.66
N LEU A 576 15.54 17.87 -18.94
CA LEU A 576 15.28 16.58 -18.31
C LEU A 576 15.37 15.43 -19.35
N PRO A 577 15.67 14.19 -18.94
CA PRO A 577 15.44 13.03 -19.76
C PRO A 577 13.99 13.02 -20.28
N GLY A 578 13.78 12.66 -21.54
CA GLY A 578 12.44 12.63 -22.12
C GLY A 578 12.42 11.98 -23.48
N PHE A 579 11.23 11.65 -23.96
CA PHE A 579 11.03 11.02 -25.26
C PHE A 579 11.33 11.98 -26.40
N LEU A 580 12.18 11.55 -27.29
CA LEU A 580 12.46 12.12 -28.60
C LEU A 580 12.13 11.10 -29.70
N CYS A 581 11.92 11.57 -30.90
CA CYS A 581 11.70 10.73 -32.08
C CYS A 581 12.86 10.85 -33.05
N ASP A 582 13.16 9.76 -33.73
CA ASP A 582 14.09 9.75 -34.86
C ASP A 582 13.59 10.71 -35.96
N ALA A 583 14.50 11.55 -36.45
CA ALA A 583 14.20 12.52 -37.50
C ALA A 583 13.73 11.87 -38.81
N VAL A 584 14.23 10.67 -39.13
CA VAL A 584 13.83 9.91 -40.32
C VAL A 584 12.38 9.47 -40.22
N ALA A 585 11.97 8.94 -39.04
CA ALA A 585 10.59 8.52 -38.83
C ALA A 585 9.60 9.70 -38.77
N ALA A 586 10.08 10.86 -38.35
CA ALA A 586 9.27 12.09 -38.32
C ALA A 586 9.22 12.81 -39.69
N ALA A 587 10.07 12.43 -40.64
CA ALA A 587 10.09 13.03 -41.97
C ALA A 587 8.81 12.72 -42.74
N GLY A 588 8.17 13.76 -43.30
CA GLY A 588 6.91 13.61 -44.05
C GLY A 588 5.66 13.47 -43.17
N GLN A 589 5.80 13.37 -41.85
CA GLN A 589 4.65 13.32 -40.93
C GLN A 589 4.07 14.71 -40.69
N ALA A 590 2.74 14.79 -40.54
CA ALA A 590 2.04 16.03 -40.26
C ALA A 590 2.46 16.62 -38.91
N ASP A 591 2.78 17.92 -38.91
CA ASP A 591 3.06 18.64 -37.66
C ASP A 591 1.75 18.94 -36.93
N ILE A 592 1.62 18.39 -35.75
CA ILE A 592 0.47 18.56 -34.86
C ILE A 592 0.78 19.49 -33.67
N GLY A 593 1.92 20.18 -33.69
CA GLY A 593 2.34 21.11 -32.63
C GLY A 593 1.34 22.24 -32.37
N ALA A 594 0.56 22.65 -33.38
CA ALA A 594 -0.49 23.66 -33.28
C ALA A 594 -1.62 23.27 -32.30
N TYR A 595 -1.82 21.99 -32.02
CA TYR A 595 -2.77 21.51 -30.98
C TYR A 595 -2.25 21.71 -29.57
N GLY A 596 -0.98 22.09 -29.40
CA GLY A 596 -0.36 22.33 -28.09
C GLY A 596 -0.08 21.09 -27.24
N GLY A 597 -0.45 19.88 -27.70
CA GLY A 597 -0.21 18.62 -26.99
C GLY A 597 -0.96 17.43 -27.59
N TRP A 598 -0.50 16.22 -27.22
CA TRP A 598 -1.04 14.96 -27.72
C TRP A 598 -2.51 14.72 -27.37
N ARG A 599 -2.92 15.05 -26.13
CA ARG A 599 -4.32 14.91 -25.70
C ARG A 599 -5.29 15.74 -26.54
N ASN A 600 -4.92 16.98 -26.81
CA ASN A 600 -5.76 17.88 -27.60
C ASN A 600 -5.90 17.40 -29.05
N TRP A 601 -4.81 16.86 -29.61
CA TRP A 601 -4.87 16.27 -30.94
C TRP A 601 -5.77 15.03 -30.96
N LEU A 602 -5.63 14.10 -29.99
CA LEU A 602 -6.50 12.92 -29.88
C LEU A 602 -7.98 13.31 -29.75
N ALA A 603 -8.30 14.33 -28.96
CA ALA A 603 -9.66 14.83 -28.82
C ALA A 603 -10.21 15.40 -30.14
N ALA A 604 -9.37 16.15 -30.87
CA ALA A 604 -9.75 16.68 -32.19
C ALA A 604 -9.97 15.57 -33.21
N GLU A 605 -9.12 14.54 -33.24
CA GLU A 605 -9.29 13.37 -34.12
C GLU A 605 -10.54 12.55 -33.77
N ALA A 606 -10.85 12.38 -32.50
CA ALA A 606 -12.08 11.73 -32.05
C ALA A 606 -13.34 12.48 -32.50
N ALA A 607 -13.29 13.81 -32.48
CA ALA A 607 -14.39 14.66 -32.93
C ALA A 607 -14.64 14.67 -34.46
N ARG A 608 -13.61 14.29 -35.26
CA ARG A 608 -13.71 14.25 -36.73
C ARG A 608 -14.48 13.06 -37.29
N GLY A 609 -14.70 12.02 -36.51
CA GLY A 609 -15.43 10.80 -36.90
C GLY A 609 -14.73 9.88 -37.92
N PRO A 610 -15.24 8.65 -38.15
CA PRO A 610 -14.54 7.63 -38.94
C PRO A 610 -14.34 7.95 -40.42
N GLN A 611 -15.18 8.81 -41.02
CA GLN A 611 -15.11 9.12 -42.46
C GLN A 611 -14.04 10.16 -42.83
N ALA A 612 -13.52 10.92 -41.88
CA ALA A 612 -12.44 11.88 -42.10
C ALA A 612 -11.04 11.26 -42.05
N ARG A 613 -10.91 10.10 -41.40
CA ARG A 613 -9.62 9.39 -41.24
C ARG A 613 -9.04 8.85 -42.56
N ALA A 614 -9.88 8.63 -43.57
CA ALA A 614 -9.46 8.09 -44.89
C ALA A 614 -8.87 9.13 -45.86
N ARG A 615 -8.92 10.43 -45.53
CA ARG A 615 -8.46 11.51 -46.42
C ARG A 615 -7.15 12.19 -46.03
N SER A 616 -6.54 11.85 -44.89
CA SER A 616 -5.30 12.47 -44.44
C SER A 616 -4.03 11.69 -44.81
N VAL A 617 -4.13 10.64 -45.62
CA VAL A 617 -2.99 9.83 -46.08
C VAL A 617 -2.88 9.99 -47.59
N THR A 618 -2.57 11.17 -48.07
CA THR A 618 -1.99 11.38 -49.41
C THR A 618 -0.74 12.24 -49.26
N PRO A 619 0.44 11.75 -49.66
CA PRO A 619 1.64 12.57 -49.70
C PRO A 619 1.53 13.60 -50.83
N ASP A 620 1.68 14.88 -50.48
CA ASP A 620 1.88 15.92 -51.49
C ASP A 620 3.18 15.67 -52.25
N ALA A 621 3.02 15.66 -53.57
CA ALA A 621 4.12 15.48 -54.52
C ALA A 621 4.94 16.77 -54.59
N ASP A 622 6.07 16.81 -53.92
CA ASP A 622 7.22 17.66 -54.24
C ASP A 622 8.54 17.03 -53.73
N LEU A 623 8.95 15.97 -54.48
CA LEU A 623 10.29 15.41 -54.41
C LEU A 623 11.01 15.62 -55.75
N GLN A 624 11.40 16.88 -56.04
CA GLN A 624 12.46 17.18 -56.98
C GLN A 624 13.47 18.09 -56.30
N ALA A 625 14.49 17.53 -55.75
CA ALA A 625 15.86 18.07 -55.58
C ALA A 625 16.61 17.31 -54.44
N PHE A 626 17.15 16.16 -54.79
CA PHE A 626 18.46 15.70 -54.28
C PHE A 626 18.78 14.40 -54.99
N GLY A 627 19.61 14.52 -56.04
CA GLY A 627 20.09 13.38 -56.81
C GLY A 627 21.08 12.52 -56.04
N VAL A 628 20.68 11.31 -55.78
CA VAL A 628 21.62 10.19 -55.52
C VAL A 628 21.14 9.01 -56.31
N ARG A 629 21.94 8.60 -57.30
CA ARG A 629 21.72 7.38 -58.13
C ARG A 629 21.96 6.17 -57.23
N ALA A 630 20.97 5.31 -57.18
CA ALA A 630 21.14 3.97 -56.65
C ALA A 630 21.40 3.01 -57.81
N ASP A 631 22.57 2.39 -57.86
CA ASP A 631 22.90 1.25 -58.69
C ASP A 631 22.18 -0.01 -58.22
N ARG A 632 21.47 -0.65 -59.13
CA ARG A 632 20.93 -2.01 -58.93
C ARG A 632 21.91 -3.03 -59.51
N PRO A 633 22.20 -4.15 -58.84
CA PRO A 633 22.65 -5.35 -59.50
C PRO A 633 21.49 -6.29 -59.80
N SER A 634 21.40 -6.66 -61.06
CA SER A 634 20.58 -7.71 -61.62
C SER A 634 21.19 -9.09 -61.40
N GLY A 635 20.36 -10.14 -61.28
CA GLY A 635 20.79 -11.47 -61.70
C GLY A 635 20.22 -12.64 -60.88
N ARG A 636 19.14 -13.17 -61.35
CA ARG A 636 18.81 -14.56 -61.81
C ARG A 636 19.30 -15.75 -60.99
N GLY A 637 18.36 -16.66 -60.75
CA GLY A 637 18.54 -18.13 -60.92
C GLY A 637 18.11 -18.92 -59.70
N SER A 638 16.99 -19.46 -59.78
CA SER A 638 16.48 -20.78 -60.09
C SER A 638 16.51 -21.85 -58.99
N GLN A 639 15.31 -22.25 -58.65
CA GLN A 639 14.74 -23.62 -58.66
C GLN A 639 15.23 -24.74 -57.74
N ARG A 640 14.21 -25.30 -57.05
CA ARG A 640 13.99 -26.76 -56.74
C ARG A 640 14.85 -27.33 -55.61
N ALA A 641 14.38 -28.13 -54.68
CA ALA A 641 13.32 -29.12 -54.64
C ALA A 641 13.08 -29.63 -53.22
N ARG A 642 11.85 -29.99 -52.98
CA ARG A 642 11.28 -31.20 -52.35
C ARG A 642 11.99 -31.89 -51.18
N ALA A 643 11.24 -31.93 -50.08
CA ALA A 643 10.72 -33.13 -49.41
C ALA A 643 11.69 -34.21 -48.93
N ALA A 644 11.62 -34.49 -47.63
CA ALA A 644 11.40 -35.85 -47.14
C ALA A 644 11.07 -35.84 -45.62
N ARG A 645 10.10 -36.63 -45.30
CA ARG A 645 9.64 -37.11 -44.02
C ARG A 645 10.71 -37.97 -43.33
N SER A 646 10.70 -38.04 -42.03
CA SER A 646 10.29 -39.22 -41.26
C SER A 646 10.83 -39.12 -39.83
N ASP A 647 9.90 -39.23 -38.86
CA ASP A 647 9.83 -40.28 -37.83
C ASP A 647 11.08 -40.66 -37.05
N ARG A 648 10.97 -40.50 -35.74
CA ARG A 648 10.97 -41.48 -34.63
C ARG A 648 11.34 -40.77 -33.32
N GLN A 649 10.43 -40.78 -32.41
CA GLN A 649 10.31 -41.69 -31.25
C GLN A 649 11.66 -41.95 -30.51
N THR A 650 11.81 -41.33 -29.38
CA THR A 650 11.79 -41.92 -28.05
C THR A 650 11.56 -40.80 -27.00
#